data_dd81c0d5a494c5932692143d8339d96b
#
_entry.id   dd81c0d5a494c5932692143d8339d96b
#
_cell.length_a   1.000
_cell.length_b   1.000
_cell.length_c   1.000
_cell.angle_alpha   90.00
_cell.angle_beta   90.00
_cell.angle_gamma   90.00
#
_symmetry.space_group_name_H-M   'P 1'
#
loop_
_entity.id
_entity.type
_entity.pdbx_description
1 polymer ?
#
loop_
_entity_poly.entity_id
_entity_poly.type
_entity_poly.pdbx_seq_one_letter_code
_entity_poly.pdbx_strand_id
1 'polypeptide(L)'
;MNSLWQDLRYGLHTMVKNPGFTLIAVLTLALGIGANTALFSVVDAVLLKKLPAVKDPDSLVLFNSVSNKQFTPGSHNGTNRTDPATGLTTRSSFPYQTFVRMREQRGACEDIIAFSAIGLNVNADGLADFGNAQAVTGNYYEVLGVRPFLGRMITYSDDNSSSSPVAVISYRYWQKRFGGRADIVGKQINLNNVAFTVVGVAPPGFEGAMDLGTSMDVAIPMGWETLIDGERSEFMGAGDWWLRIMGRLKPGATVEQARASLDLAFQQSALDHREARQALRRVMGRQPISQLDPKDYPHLGAISGSRGEMTGRQFFVKPLRLLLGVVAIVLLVACANVANLLLVRASSRQKEIAVRLAMGASRWRLIRQLLTESALLSTLGGAVGILIALWIKDSLISVGDWAGHENSINPRLDLRVLGFTFGLSLLTGIVFGIVPALRATRVDLTPSLKDTGRGSSATTRSLLSRSLVVAQVSLSLLLLIGAGLLVRTLINLQRVEPGFNEENLLLFNIDPSLLDYKDDRLRNFYQQVFARLEAVPGVRAVTFSRVPLLSRSSSAGTFDLPNAKPGPDGKVPSTAEVYFHEVRENFMDAMGIPLLLGRGFTAQDDLKSPKVAIVNQTFAARYFPGVNPIGQRFSMDIARPDPIEIVGLVKDAKYTSQRDEIPATMYRPWRQTPGAINVMTFEVRTTGDPKAYVGAIRQAVREVEPNVPLNNIKTQIEQADETLSMERLFAKLMSLFGILAQQLASIGLYGVLAYSVSRRTHEIGIRMALGANRGRMLAMILRQGMTLTLIGVALGLVGAYVLTKYLGTLNSMLFGVQPRDPLTFGVTAALLTIVALVACFVPARRATKVDPMVALRYE
;
A
#
# COMPACT_ATOMS: atom_id res chain seq x y z
N MET A 1 17.49 -16.46 -42.95
CA MET A 1 16.83 -15.16 -42.72
C MET A 1 15.60 -14.95 -43.62
N ASN A 2 15.60 -15.34 -44.88
CA ASN A 2 14.48 -15.08 -45.79
C ASN A 2 13.13 -15.72 -45.40
N SER A 3 13.15 -16.86 -44.70
CA SER A 3 11.90 -17.59 -44.33
C SER A 3 11.12 -16.94 -43.17
N LEU A 4 11.81 -16.33 -42.17
CA LEU A 4 11.15 -15.62 -41.06
C LEU A 4 10.52 -14.31 -41.56
N TRP A 5 11.20 -13.59 -42.46
CA TRP A 5 10.64 -12.37 -43.03
C TRP A 5 9.38 -12.64 -43.86
N GLN A 6 9.36 -13.78 -44.58
CA GLN A 6 8.16 -14.22 -45.30
C GLN A 6 7.01 -14.56 -44.34
N ASP A 7 7.32 -15.24 -43.21
CA ASP A 7 6.33 -15.60 -42.20
C ASP A 7 5.74 -14.33 -41.52
N LEU A 8 6.58 -13.32 -41.24
CA LEU A 8 6.14 -12.01 -40.69
C LEU A 8 5.22 -11.25 -41.67
N ARG A 9 5.64 -11.16 -42.94
CA ARG A 9 4.84 -10.49 -43.98
C ARG A 9 3.49 -11.17 -44.20
N TYR A 10 3.49 -12.50 -44.20
CA TYR A 10 2.26 -13.29 -44.31
C TYR A 10 1.36 -13.07 -43.08
N GLY A 11 1.91 -13.08 -41.86
CA GLY A 11 1.18 -12.81 -40.64
C GLY A 11 0.49 -11.45 -40.66
N LEU A 12 1.22 -10.39 -41.01
CA LEU A 12 0.68 -9.02 -41.13
C LEU A 12 -0.43 -8.92 -42.17
N HIS A 13 -0.24 -9.50 -43.35
CA HIS A 13 -1.26 -9.52 -44.41
C HIS A 13 -2.54 -10.24 -43.97
N THR A 14 -2.37 -11.32 -43.23
CA THR A 14 -3.48 -12.14 -42.71
C THR A 14 -4.27 -11.38 -41.63
N MET A 15 -3.61 -10.54 -40.82
CA MET A 15 -4.25 -9.68 -39.81
C MET A 15 -5.07 -8.56 -40.47
N VAL A 16 -4.53 -7.93 -41.49
CA VAL A 16 -5.25 -6.89 -42.26
C VAL A 16 -6.46 -7.45 -42.99
N LYS A 17 -6.38 -8.66 -43.53
CA LYS A 17 -7.53 -9.34 -44.19
C LYS A 17 -8.68 -9.74 -43.25
N ASN A 18 -8.39 -9.85 -41.92
CA ASN A 18 -9.39 -10.24 -40.93
C ASN A 18 -9.45 -9.25 -39.77
N PRO A 19 -9.89 -8.00 -40.00
CA PRO A 19 -9.78 -6.92 -39.02
C PRO A 19 -10.56 -7.18 -37.74
N GLY A 20 -11.77 -7.75 -37.81
CA GLY A 20 -12.59 -8.05 -36.62
C GLY A 20 -11.96 -9.09 -35.69
N PHE A 21 -11.38 -10.15 -36.23
CA PHE A 21 -10.63 -11.13 -35.45
C PHE A 21 -9.39 -10.50 -34.79
N THR A 22 -8.60 -9.78 -35.58
CA THR A 22 -7.38 -9.13 -35.12
C THR A 22 -7.68 -8.14 -34.01
N LEU A 23 -8.71 -7.31 -34.17
CA LEU A 23 -9.12 -6.33 -33.16
C LEU A 23 -9.51 -7.00 -31.83
N ILE A 24 -10.37 -8.04 -31.88
CA ILE A 24 -10.78 -8.73 -30.67
C ILE A 24 -9.59 -9.41 -29.99
N ALA A 25 -8.72 -10.08 -30.75
CA ALA A 25 -7.55 -10.75 -30.20
C ALA A 25 -6.57 -9.75 -29.58
N VAL A 26 -6.25 -8.65 -30.29
CA VAL A 26 -5.35 -7.59 -29.82
C VAL A 26 -5.92 -6.90 -28.57
N LEU A 27 -7.20 -6.52 -28.56
CA LEU A 27 -7.82 -5.89 -27.38
C LEU A 27 -7.87 -6.82 -26.17
N THR A 28 -8.18 -8.10 -26.40
CA THR A 28 -8.17 -9.11 -25.32
C THR A 28 -6.79 -9.26 -24.70
N LEU A 29 -5.75 -9.38 -25.53
CA LEU A 29 -4.36 -9.44 -25.06
C LEU A 29 -3.90 -8.14 -24.43
N ALA A 30 -4.26 -7.00 -25.02
CA ALA A 30 -3.91 -5.68 -24.53
C ALA A 30 -4.46 -5.43 -23.12
N LEU A 31 -5.69 -5.85 -22.83
CA LEU A 31 -6.27 -5.75 -21.49
C LEU A 31 -5.50 -6.65 -20.48
N GLY A 32 -5.23 -7.90 -20.85
CA GLY A 32 -4.50 -8.82 -19.97
C GLY A 32 -3.05 -8.41 -19.74
N ILE A 33 -2.31 -8.09 -20.80
CA ILE A 33 -0.91 -7.67 -20.72
C ILE A 33 -0.79 -6.28 -20.08
N GLY A 34 -1.66 -5.34 -20.45
CA GLY A 34 -1.67 -3.99 -19.92
C GLY A 34 -1.92 -3.94 -18.41
N ALA A 35 -2.87 -4.73 -17.91
CA ALA A 35 -3.12 -4.86 -16.48
C ALA A 35 -1.89 -5.42 -15.73
N ASN A 36 -1.23 -6.45 -16.29
CA ASN A 36 0.00 -6.99 -15.72
C ASN A 36 1.15 -5.97 -15.76
N THR A 37 1.29 -5.23 -16.84
CA THR A 37 2.31 -4.18 -16.98
C THR A 37 2.10 -3.04 -15.99
N ALA A 38 0.86 -2.56 -15.83
CA ALA A 38 0.52 -1.52 -14.86
C ALA A 38 0.84 -1.96 -13.43
N LEU A 39 0.43 -3.17 -13.04
CA LEU A 39 0.74 -3.68 -11.72
C LEU A 39 2.23 -3.93 -11.52
N PHE A 40 2.92 -4.47 -12.55
CA PHE A 40 4.36 -4.68 -12.48
C PHE A 40 5.12 -3.36 -12.32
N SER A 41 4.66 -2.27 -12.97
CA SER A 41 5.28 -0.95 -12.78
C SER A 41 5.16 -0.44 -11.34
N VAL A 42 4.05 -0.74 -10.65
CA VAL A 42 3.90 -0.45 -9.21
C VAL A 42 4.80 -1.35 -8.37
N VAL A 43 4.85 -2.64 -8.69
CA VAL A 43 5.74 -3.59 -7.98
C VAL A 43 7.20 -3.19 -8.17
N ASP A 44 7.60 -2.80 -9.37
CA ASP A 44 8.95 -2.29 -9.63
C ASP A 44 9.24 -1.04 -8.81
N ALA A 45 8.37 -0.05 -8.86
CA ALA A 45 8.55 1.21 -8.12
C ALA A 45 8.62 0.99 -6.59
N VAL A 46 7.78 0.09 -6.04
CA VAL A 46 7.68 -0.14 -4.60
C VAL A 46 8.72 -1.14 -4.09
N LEU A 47 8.94 -2.25 -4.80
CA LEU A 47 9.71 -3.38 -4.28
C LEU A 47 11.06 -3.61 -4.95
N LEU A 48 11.25 -3.21 -6.23
CA LEU A 48 12.44 -3.59 -7.00
C LEU A 48 13.38 -2.43 -7.26
N LYS A 49 12.86 -1.21 -7.34
CA LYS A 49 13.65 -0.03 -7.69
C LYS A 49 14.68 0.26 -6.61
N LYS A 50 15.94 0.39 -7.03
CA LYS A 50 17.06 0.78 -6.18
C LYS A 50 17.06 2.29 -5.96
N LEU A 51 17.81 2.74 -4.95
CA LEU A 51 17.99 4.17 -4.67
C LEU A 51 18.51 4.88 -5.93
N PRO A 52 17.77 5.88 -6.43
CA PRO A 52 18.17 6.60 -7.63
C PRO A 52 19.37 7.53 -7.35
N ALA A 53 20.19 7.74 -8.35
CA ALA A 53 21.38 8.59 -8.31
C ALA A 53 22.46 8.18 -7.28
N VAL A 54 22.32 7.01 -6.65
CA VAL A 54 23.30 6.42 -5.75
C VAL A 54 24.28 5.55 -6.55
N LYS A 55 25.58 5.72 -6.30
CA LYS A 55 26.62 4.91 -6.93
C LYS A 55 26.64 3.50 -6.32
N ASP A 56 26.60 2.47 -7.16
CA ASP A 56 26.61 1.06 -6.76
C ASP A 56 25.76 0.76 -5.52
N PRO A 57 24.42 0.86 -5.63
CA PRO A 57 23.55 0.69 -4.49
C PRO A 57 23.55 -0.75 -3.93
N ASP A 58 24.01 -1.75 -4.70
CA ASP A 58 24.08 -3.13 -4.24
C ASP A 58 25.17 -3.36 -3.19
N SER A 59 26.16 -2.48 -3.10
CA SER A 59 27.17 -2.49 -2.05
C SER A 59 26.70 -1.87 -0.72
N LEU A 60 25.47 -1.35 -0.64
CA LEU A 60 24.93 -0.78 0.58
C LEU A 60 24.31 -1.85 1.48
N VAL A 61 24.55 -1.73 2.77
CA VAL A 61 23.95 -2.53 3.85
C VAL A 61 23.20 -1.63 4.82
N LEU A 62 21.95 -1.97 5.13
CA LEU A 62 21.15 -1.32 6.16
C LEU A 62 21.09 -2.19 7.39
N PHE A 63 21.41 -1.61 8.54
CA PHE A 63 21.37 -2.31 9.81
C PHE A 63 20.02 -2.17 10.50
N ASN A 64 19.69 -3.16 11.34
CA ASN A 64 18.55 -3.16 12.24
C ASN A 64 18.91 -3.89 13.53
N SER A 65 18.15 -3.73 14.59
CA SER A 65 18.33 -4.48 15.83
C SER A 65 17.28 -5.59 15.93
N VAL A 66 17.70 -6.77 16.38
CA VAL A 66 16.82 -7.91 16.60
C VAL A 66 16.91 -8.30 18.07
N SER A 67 15.79 -8.34 18.76
CA SER A 67 15.75 -8.69 20.17
C SER A 67 14.43 -9.38 20.53
N ASN A 68 14.41 -10.08 21.65
CA ASN A 68 13.17 -10.59 22.21
C ASN A 68 12.41 -9.52 23.05
N LYS A 69 11.31 -9.92 23.65
CA LYS A 69 10.48 -9.03 24.49
C LYS A 69 11.15 -8.52 25.77
N GLN A 70 12.23 -9.18 26.21
CA GLN A 70 12.95 -8.82 27.44
C GLN A 70 13.80 -7.57 27.25
N PHE A 71 14.25 -7.31 26.01
CA PHE A 71 14.99 -6.10 25.68
C PHE A 71 14.04 -5.04 25.13
N THR A 72 13.86 -3.98 25.89
CA THR A 72 13.09 -2.79 25.46
C THR A 72 13.99 -1.56 25.47
N PRO A 73 14.16 -0.87 24.33
CA PRO A 73 14.79 0.44 24.30
C PRO A 73 13.96 1.44 25.10
N GLY A 74 14.47 2.64 25.30
CA GLY A 74 13.74 3.77 25.85
C GLY A 74 12.67 4.29 24.91
N SER A 75 12.85 5.53 24.50
CA SER A 75 12.16 6.12 23.37
C SER A 75 12.60 5.45 22.07
N HIS A 76 11.71 5.37 21.10
CA HIS A 76 11.98 4.71 19.84
C HIS A 76 11.25 5.46 18.71
N ASN A 77 12.03 6.05 17.84
CA ASN A 77 11.56 6.70 16.63
C ASN A 77 11.93 5.83 15.41
N GLY A 78 11.01 4.99 14.99
CA GLY A 78 11.23 4.02 13.92
C GLY A 78 10.17 2.93 13.96
N THR A 79 10.41 1.88 13.20
CA THR A 79 9.45 0.80 13.09
C THR A 79 9.83 -0.37 13.96
N ASN A 80 8.83 -0.95 14.62
CA ASN A 80 8.90 -2.17 15.39
C ASN A 80 8.11 -3.26 14.67
N ARG A 81 8.72 -4.41 14.50
CA ARG A 81 8.04 -5.58 13.98
C ARG A 81 8.35 -6.81 14.80
N THR A 82 7.35 -7.36 15.44
CA THR A 82 7.47 -8.65 16.12
C THR A 82 7.03 -9.77 15.18
N ASP A 83 7.90 -10.75 14.99
CA ASP A 83 7.54 -11.97 14.26
C ASP A 83 6.70 -12.87 15.17
N PRO A 84 5.44 -13.19 14.79
CA PRO A 84 4.57 -14.04 15.62
C PRO A 84 5.10 -15.45 15.81
N ALA A 85 5.92 -15.96 14.89
CA ALA A 85 6.45 -17.33 14.96
C ALA A 85 7.62 -17.46 15.94
N THR A 86 8.50 -16.46 15.97
CA THR A 86 9.73 -16.47 16.80
C THR A 86 9.61 -15.61 18.05
N GLY A 87 8.67 -14.68 18.10
CA GLY A 87 8.54 -13.68 19.16
C GLY A 87 9.64 -12.60 19.14
N LEU A 88 10.54 -12.65 18.16
CA LEU A 88 11.61 -11.65 18.00
C LEU A 88 11.09 -10.36 17.43
N THR A 89 11.57 -9.24 17.95
CA THR A 89 11.25 -7.89 17.50
C THR A 89 12.42 -7.30 16.75
N THR A 90 12.21 -6.92 15.49
CA THR A 90 13.16 -6.17 14.67
C THR A 90 12.81 -4.68 14.74
N ARG A 91 13.82 -3.85 15.02
CA ARG A 91 13.71 -2.38 15.07
C ARG A 91 14.66 -1.73 14.08
N SER A 92 14.22 -0.64 13.45
CA SER A 92 14.98 0.04 12.40
C SER A 92 15.88 1.17 12.91
N SER A 93 15.83 1.51 14.18
CA SER A 93 16.57 2.64 14.73
C SER A 93 17.60 2.26 15.78
N PHE A 94 18.54 3.18 15.99
CA PHE A 94 19.67 3.06 16.90
C PHE A 94 19.95 4.37 17.65
N PRO A 95 20.62 4.31 18.82
CA PRO A 95 21.16 5.50 19.49
C PRO A 95 22.34 6.09 18.72
N TYR A 96 22.61 7.36 18.90
CA TYR A 96 23.78 8.04 18.30
C TYR A 96 25.11 7.36 18.71
N GLN A 97 25.25 6.99 19.97
CA GLN A 97 26.46 6.32 20.47
C GLN A 97 26.74 4.97 19.77
N THR A 98 25.69 4.27 19.40
CA THR A 98 25.84 3.03 18.60
C THR A 98 26.42 3.34 17.22
N PHE A 99 25.94 4.38 16.56
CA PHE A 99 26.49 4.82 15.29
C PHE A 99 27.99 5.16 15.42
N VAL A 100 28.36 5.96 16.42
CA VAL A 100 29.77 6.35 16.65
C VAL A 100 30.66 5.11 16.79
N ARG A 101 30.28 4.18 17.66
CA ARG A 101 31.05 2.95 17.92
C ARG A 101 31.14 2.05 16.67
N MET A 102 30.04 1.86 15.94
CA MET A 102 30.04 1.09 14.71
C MET A 102 30.93 1.73 13.63
N ARG A 103 30.91 3.07 13.51
CA ARG A 103 31.74 3.80 12.56
C ARG A 103 33.22 3.73 12.88
N GLU A 104 33.61 3.76 14.18
CA GLU A 104 34.99 3.60 14.61
C GLU A 104 35.55 2.23 14.22
N GLN A 105 34.76 1.17 14.36
CA GLN A 105 35.17 -0.20 14.03
C GLN A 105 35.07 -0.50 12.53
N ARG A 106 34.11 0.11 11.82
CA ARG A 106 33.78 -0.09 10.40
C ARG A 106 33.54 -1.54 9.97
N GLY A 107 34.20 -2.51 10.55
CA GLY A 107 34.08 -3.93 10.22
C GLY A 107 34.36 -4.25 8.75
N ALA A 108 33.42 -4.92 8.08
CA ALA A 108 33.46 -5.19 6.63
C ALA A 108 32.91 -4.04 5.77
N CYS A 109 32.65 -2.87 6.36
CA CYS A 109 32.25 -1.65 5.63
C CYS A 109 33.46 -0.77 5.31
N GLU A 110 33.39 -0.08 4.18
CA GLU A 110 34.34 1.01 3.84
C GLU A 110 34.12 2.18 4.76
N ASP A 111 32.85 2.58 4.89
CA ASP A 111 32.40 3.62 5.83
C ASP A 111 30.93 3.41 6.22
N ILE A 112 30.51 4.09 7.29
CA ILE A 112 29.17 3.99 7.86
C ILE A 112 28.58 5.38 8.01
N ILE A 113 27.30 5.51 7.65
CA ILE A 113 26.50 6.72 7.73
C ILE A 113 25.31 6.53 8.66
N ALA A 114 24.84 7.63 9.21
CA ALA A 114 23.56 7.66 9.91
C ALA A 114 22.70 8.81 9.39
N PHE A 115 21.39 8.61 9.48
CA PHE A 115 20.39 9.59 9.07
C PHE A 115 19.09 9.38 9.83
N SER A 116 18.31 10.45 9.95
CA SER A 116 16.97 10.43 10.54
C SER A 116 16.06 11.44 9.86
N ALA A 117 14.75 11.13 9.83
CA ALA A 117 13.76 12.11 9.43
C ALA A 117 13.49 13.07 10.57
N ILE A 118 13.42 14.35 10.25
CA ILE A 118 13.03 15.43 11.17
C ILE A 118 12.01 16.33 10.47
N GLY A 119 11.06 16.87 11.24
CA GLY A 119 10.13 17.89 10.75
C GLY A 119 10.72 19.27 10.96
N LEU A 120 10.73 20.11 9.94
CA LEU A 120 11.22 21.48 10.04
C LEU A 120 10.16 22.47 9.59
N ASN A 121 10.12 23.59 10.29
CA ASN A 121 9.48 24.80 9.79
C ASN A 121 10.47 25.52 8.87
N VAL A 122 10.16 25.60 7.59
CA VAL A 122 10.99 26.24 6.57
C VAL A 122 10.38 27.60 6.22
N ASN A 123 11.05 28.67 6.62
CA ASN A 123 10.66 30.02 6.22
C ASN A 123 11.64 30.55 5.17
N ALA A 124 11.13 30.78 3.97
CA ALA A 124 11.85 31.36 2.86
C ALA A 124 10.97 32.45 2.23
N ASP A 125 11.56 33.62 1.96
CA ASP A 125 10.87 34.78 1.39
C ASP A 125 9.62 35.22 2.21
N GLY A 126 9.67 35.10 3.56
CA GLY A 126 8.57 35.48 4.46
C GLY A 126 7.35 34.53 4.46
N LEU A 127 7.44 33.39 3.79
CA LEU A 127 6.41 32.36 3.80
C LEU A 127 6.90 31.15 4.59
N ALA A 128 6.22 30.86 5.69
CA ALA A 128 6.47 29.66 6.47
C ALA A 128 5.73 28.46 5.87
N ASP A 129 6.43 27.34 5.74
CA ASP A 129 5.92 26.06 5.25
C ASP A 129 6.55 24.94 6.09
N PHE A 130 5.92 23.77 6.12
CA PHE A 130 6.51 22.60 6.73
C PHE A 130 7.32 21.83 5.69
N GLY A 131 8.58 21.54 6.00
CA GLY A 131 9.47 20.74 5.17
C GLY A 131 9.79 19.40 5.81
N ASN A 132 9.72 18.33 5.02
CA ASN A 132 10.27 17.03 5.40
C ASN A 132 11.79 17.10 5.31
N ALA A 133 12.46 17.06 6.45
CA ALA A 133 13.90 17.14 6.46
C ALA A 133 14.55 15.83 6.89
N GLN A 134 15.85 15.73 6.59
CA GLN A 134 16.70 14.66 7.10
C GLN A 134 17.94 15.26 7.75
N ALA A 135 18.19 14.89 9.02
CA ALA A 135 19.49 15.04 9.62
C ALA A 135 20.40 13.93 9.09
N VAL A 136 21.54 14.28 8.51
CA VAL A 136 22.47 13.35 7.87
C VAL A 136 23.89 13.54 8.38
N THR A 137 24.66 12.48 8.53
CA THR A 137 26.08 12.58 8.86
C THR A 137 26.87 13.25 7.73
N GLY A 138 27.96 13.93 8.04
CA GLY A 138 28.76 14.69 7.08
C GLY A 138 29.28 13.88 5.90
N ASN A 139 29.49 12.56 6.05
CA ASN A 139 29.91 11.64 4.99
C ASN A 139 28.74 11.03 4.19
N TYR A 140 27.50 11.42 4.45
CA TYR A 140 26.30 10.79 3.90
C TYR A 140 26.32 10.74 2.37
N TYR A 141 26.51 11.86 1.73
CA TYR A 141 26.50 11.95 0.27
C TYR A 141 27.73 11.30 -0.38
N GLU A 142 28.90 11.38 0.28
CA GLU A 142 30.12 10.74 -0.16
C GLU A 142 30.00 9.23 -0.17
N VAL A 143 29.52 8.64 0.92
CA VAL A 143 29.30 7.18 1.05
C VAL A 143 28.23 6.70 0.08
N LEU A 144 27.16 7.46 -0.15
CA LEU A 144 26.16 7.13 -1.16
C LEU A 144 26.66 7.37 -2.59
N GLY A 145 27.74 8.14 -2.76
CA GLY A 145 28.28 8.53 -4.08
C GLY A 145 27.33 9.42 -4.87
N VAL A 146 26.52 10.24 -4.18
CA VAL A 146 25.56 11.16 -4.78
C VAL A 146 26.24 12.47 -5.15
N ARG A 147 26.11 12.88 -6.42
CA ARG A 147 26.64 14.13 -6.92
C ARG A 147 25.61 15.25 -6.93
N PRO A 148 25.97 16.50 -6.67
CA PRO A 148 25.02 17.61 -6.69
C PRO A 148 24.54 17.88 -8.13
N PHE A 149 23.29 18.37 -8.24
CA PHE A 149 22.78 18.97 -9.47
C PHE A 149 23.26 20.42 -9.61
N LEU A 150 23.23 21.18 -8.51
CA LEU A 150 23.78 22.52 -8.39
C LEU A 150 24.57 22.65 -7.09
N GLY A 151 25.61 23.46 -7.07
CA GLY A 151 26.41 23.72 -5.89
C GLY A 151 27.25 22.54 -5.42
N ARG A 152 27.25 22.28 -4.09
CA ARG A 152 27.97 21.17 -3.47
C ARG A 152 27.07 20.40 -2.48
N MET A 153 27.49 19.22 -2.09
CA MET A 153 26.84 18.43 -1.05
C MET A 153 27.40 18.75 0.34
N ILE A 154 26.71 18.29 1.40
CA ILE A 154 27.19 18.28 2.78
C ILE A 154 28.44 17.40 2.85
N THR A 155 29.43 17.86 3.62
CA THR A 155 30.72 17.21 3.86
C THR A 155 31.00 17.11 5.37
N TYR A 156 32.03 16.38 5.75
CA TYR A 156 32.47 16.27 7.15
C TYR A 156 32.72 17.62 7.83
N SER A 157 33.26 18.60 7.12
CA SER A 157 33.52 19.93 7.66
C SER A 157 32.25 20.70 8.01
N ASP A 158 31.13 20.36 7.40
CA ASP A 158 29.84 20.97 7.69
C ASP A 158 29.14 20.34 8.90
N ASP A 159 29.53 19.13 9.29
CA ASP A 159 28.92 18.35 10.38
C ASP A 159 29.57 18.68 11.74
N ASN A 160 29.77 19.96 11.99
CA ASN A 160 30.34 20.48 13.20
C ASN A 160 29.59 21.77 13.60
N SER A 161 29.11 21.85 14.82
CA SER A 161 28.40 23.02 15.37
C SER A 161 29.22 24.33 15.39
N SER A 162 30.54 24.26 15.18
CA SER A 162 31.40 25.44 15.01
C SER A 162 31.47 25.93 13.54
N SER A 163 30.95 25.18 12.57
CA SER A 163 30.86 25.61 11.17
C SER A 163 29.64 26.53 10.95
N SER A 164 29.50 27.10 9.75
CA SER A 164 28.27 27.82 9.41
C SER A 164 27.16 26.81 9.07
N PRO A 165 25.90 27.07 9.49
CA PRO A 165 24.79 26.21 9.18
C PRO A 165 24.55 26.11 7.66
N VAL A 166 24.54 24.91 7.12
CA VAL A 166 24.34 24.66 5.69
C VAL A 166 23.21 23.65 5.47
N ALA A 167 22.52 23.79 4.34
CA ALA A 167 21.47 22.88 3.91
C ALA A 167 21.63 22.48 2.44
N VAL A 168 21.21 21.26 2.14
CA VAL A 168 21.02 20.77 0.76
C VAL A 168 19.53 20.55 0.56
N ILE A 169 18.99 21.05 -0.55
CA ILE A 169 17.58 20.87 -0.88
C ILE A 169 17.39 19.83 -1.98
N SER A 170 16.27 19.12 -1.99
CA SER A 170 15.97 18.17 -3.06
C SER A 170 15.62 18.90 -4.37
N TYR A 171 15.82 18.21 -5.50
CA TYR A 171 15.44 18.74 -6.81
C TYR A 171 13.95 19.07 -6.89
N ARG A 172 13.10 18.20 -6.33
CA ARG A 172 11.65 18.39 -6.29
C ARG A 172 11.26 19.63 -5.49
N TYR A 173 11.82 19.80 -4.30
CA TYR A 173 11.55 20.95 -3.43
C TYR A 173 12.04 22.25 -4.07
N TRP A 174 13.21 22.23 -4.67
CA TRP A 174 13.75 23.35 -5.44
C TRP A 174 12.83 23.79 -6.57
N GLN A 175 12.28 22.84 -7.35
CA GLN A 175 11.31 23.16 -8.41
C GLN A 175 9.99 23.69 -7.85
N LYS A 176 9.43 22.99 -6.85
CA LYS A 176 8.11 23.31 -6.28
C LYS A 176 8.11 24.65 -5.54
N ARG A 177 9.13 24.90 -4.71
CA ARG A 177 9.16 26.02 -3.78
C ARG A 177 9.88 27.25 -4.33
N PHE A 178 10.94 27.04 -5.09
CA PHE A 178 11.81 28.10 -5.59
C PHE A 178 11.75 28.27 -7.12
N GLY A 179 10.86 27.60 -7.80
CA GLY A 179 10.62 27.70 -9.25
C GLY A 179 11.83 27.33 -10.10
N GLY A 180 12.76 26.51 -9.58
CA GLY A 180 13.95 26.10 -10.31
C GLY A 180 15.01 27.20 -10.52
N ARG A 181 15.02 28.26 -9.71
CA ARG A 181 15.96 29.38 -9.84
C ARG A 181 17.39 28.93 -9.51
N ALA A 182 18.33 29.20 -10.41
CA ALA A 182 19.74 28.81 -10.23
C ALA A 182 20.46 29.59 -9.12
N ASP A 183 19.97 30.78 -8.75
CA ASP A 183 20.52 31.66 -7.72
C ASP A 183 20.19 31.23 -6.27
N ILE A 184 19.59 30.06 -6.07
CA ILE A 184 19.25 29.52 -4.74
C ILE A 184 20.51 29.14 -3.94
N VAL A 185 21.58 28.72 -4.62
CA VAL A 185 22.84 28.37 -3.95
C VAL A 185 23.48 29.64 -3.40
N GLY A 186 23.82 29.63 -2.10
CA GLY A 186 24.31 30.78 -1.36
C GLY A 186 23.23 31.62 -0.68
N LYS A 187 21.92 31.36 -0.96
CA LYS A 187 20.83 32.04 -0.24
C LYS A 187 20.58 31.42 1.12
N GLN A 188 20.07 32.21 2.02
CA GLN A 188 19.67 31.77 3.35
C GLN A 188 18.19 31.41 3.39
N ILE A 189 17.87 30.29 4.05
CA ILE A 189 16.54 29.86 4.45
C ILE A 189 16.52 29.70 5.96
N ASN A 190 15.43 30.08 6.62
CA ASN A 190 15.30 29.86 8.06
C ASN A 190 14.66 28.50 8.32
N LEU A 191 15.37 27.66 9.06
CA LEU A 191 14.90 26.36 9.53
C LEU A 191 14.72 26.45 11.05
N ASN A 192 13.49 26.35 11.55
CA ASN A 192 13.16 26.54 12.98
C ASN A 192 13.80 27.82 13.57
N ASN A 193 13.71 28.95 12.87
CA ASN A 193 14.34 30.24 13.22
C ASN A 193 15.86 30.28 13.16
N VAL A 194 16.55 29.25 12.73
CA VAL A 194 17.99 29.23 12.48
C VAL A 194 18.26 29.47 11.01
N ALA A 195 19.13 30.42 10.68
CA ALA A 195 19.47 30.71 9.28
C ALA A 195 20.45 29.67 8.72
N PHE A 196 20.04 28.93 7.71
CA PHE A 196 20.88 27.99 6.98
C PHE A 196 21.17 28.50 5.58
N THR A 197 22.40 28.32 5.13
CA THR A 197 22.80 28.65 3.75
C THR A 197 22.56 27.42 2.87
N VAL A 198 21.79 27.57 1.80
CA VAL A 198 21.64 26.52 0.80
C VAL A 198 22.94 26.36 0.02
N VAL A 199 23.65 25.24 0.20
CA VAL A 199 24.96 25.00 -0.46
C VAL A 199 24.82 24.16 -1.73
N GLY A 200 23.69 23.48 -1.91
CA GLY A 200 23.47 22.67 -3.11
C GLY A 200 22.06 22.14 -3.27
N VAL A 201 21.83 21.62 -4.47
CA VAL A 201 20.59 20.94 -4.85
C VAL A 201 20.93 19.50 -5.20
N ALA A 202 20.23 18.55 -4.61
CA ALA A 202 20.39 17.12 -4.89
C ALA A 202 19.95 16.78 -6.33
N PRO A 203 20.43 15.67 -6.91
CA PRO A 203 20.08 15.31 -8.28
C PRO A 203 18.62 14.86 -8.40
N PRO A 204 18.02 14.97 -9.61
CA PRO A 204 16.66 14.53 -9.87
C PRO A 204 16.43 13.09 -9.44
N GLY A 205 15.35 12.86 -8.70
CA GLY A 205 14.93 11.54 -8.23
C GLY A 205 15.61 11.06 -6.94
N PHE A 206 16.65 11.71 -6.44
CA PHE A 206 17.18 11.43 -5.11
C PHE A 206 16.35 12.17 -4.05
N GLU A 207 15.68 11.43 -3.21
CA GLU A 207 14.82 11.93 -2.15
C GLU A 207 15.25 11.41 -0.75
N GLY A 208 16.54 11.04 -0.63
CA GLY A 208 17.10 10.47 0.58
C GLY A 208 17.06 8.93 0.61
N ALA A 209 17.59 8.34 1.69
CA ALA A 209 17.63 6.89 1.89
C ALA A 209 16.53 6.38 2.85
N MET A 210 15.57 7.24 3.21
CA MET A 210 14.43 6.89 4.05
C MET A 210 13.38 6.06 3.30
N ASP A 211 12.39 5.58 4.01
CA ASP A 211 11.31 4.74 3.51
C ASP A 211 10.38 5.49 2.52
N LEU A 212 9.59 4.70 1.78
CA LEU A 212 8.55 5.23 0.91
C LEU A 212 7.59 6.15 1.69
N GLY A 213 7.34 7.32 1.12
CA GLY A 213 6.46 8.32 1.71
C GLY A 213 7.18 9.41 2.50
N THR A 214 8.45 9.22 2.85
CA THR A 214 9.31 10.23 3.50
C THR A 214 10.27 10.84 2.48
N SER A 215 9.73 11.62 1.55
CA SER A 215 10.58 12.36 0.62
C SER A 215 11.30 13.48 1.36
N MET A 216 12.60 13.54 1.19
CA MET A 216 13.42 14.61 1.72
C MET A 216 13.18 15.91 0.92
N ASP A 217 12.79 16.99 1.57
CA ASP A 217 12.80 18.34 1.01
C ASP A 217 14.11 19.05 1.29
N VAL A 218 14.60 18.93 2.53
CA VAL A 218 15.83 19.57 3.02
C VAL A 218 16.67 18.53 3.75
N ALA A 219 17.97 18.54 3.54
CA ALA A 219 18.95 17.81 4.34
C ALA A 219 19.84 18.79 5.09
N ILE A 220 20.10 18.49 6.35
CA ILE A 220 21.01 19.26 7.22
C ILE A 220 22.07 18.34 7.82
N PRO A 221 23.27 18.85 8.14
CA PRO A 221 24.25 18.07 8.88
C PRO A 221 23.73 17.72 10.27
N MET A 222 24.03 16.51 10.73
CA MET A 222 23.53 15.97 12.00
C MET A 222 24.00 16.78 13.22
N GLY A 223 25.20 17.36 13.15
CA GLY A 223 25.74 18.21 14.23
C GLY A 223 24.90 19.46 14.54
N TRP A 224 23.98 19.82 13.65
CA TRP A 224 23.06 20.97 13.85
C TRP A 224 21.70 20.59 14.42
N GLU A 225 21.42 19.28 14.60
CA GLU A 225 20.13 18.81 15.13
C GLU A 225 19.84 19.40 16.52
N THR A 226 20.84 19.44 17.41
CA THR A 226 20.70 20.01 18.77
C THR A 226 20.33 21.48 18.78
N LEU A 227 20.78 22.27 17.79
CA LEU A 227 20.41 23.66 17.66
C LEU A 227 18.98 23.85 17.17
N ILE A 228 18.53 22.94 16.31
CA ILE A 228 17.19 22.98 15.70
C ILE A 228 16.13 22.47 16.66
N ASP A 229 16.39 21.36 17.33
CA ASP A 229 15.43 20.71 18.24
C ASP A 229 15.63 21.11 19.71
N GLY A 230 16.73 21.76 20.06
CA GLY A 230 16.99 22.27 21.40
C GLY A 230 16.87 21.18 22.47
N GLU A 231 16.04 21.44 23.49
CA GLU A 231 15.80 20.46 24.57
C GLU A 231 15.07 19.20 24.15
N ARG A 232 14.50 19.18 22.94
CA ARG A 232 13.86 17.98 22.36
C ARG A 232 14.84 17.08 21.63
N SER A 233 16.10 17.54 21.49
CA SER A 233 17.11 16.80 20.76
C SER A 233 17.24 15.35 21.28
N GLU A 234 17.08 14.42 20.39
CA GLU A 234 17.29 12.99 20.65
C GLU A 234 18.79 12.62 20.53
N PHE A 235 19.64 13.58 20.14
CA PHE A 235 21.04 13.39 19.82
C PHE A 235 21.86 12.86 20.99
N MET A 236 21.66 13.43 22.19
CA MET A 236 22.40 13.09 23.41
C MET A 236 21.55 12.32 24.43
N GLY A 237 20.30 12.03 24.12
CA GLY A 237 19.39 11.36 25.06
C GLY A 237 19.83 9.93 25.38
N ALA A 238 20.01 9.67 26.67
CA ALA A 238 20.27 8.31 27.14
C ALA A 238 18.98 7.49 27.08
N GLY A 239 18.70 6.84 26.00
CA GLY A 239 17.48 6.05 25.82
C GLY A 239 16.80 6.21 24.47
N ASP A 240 17.24 7.16 23.68
CA ASP A 240 16.56 7.51 22.44
C ASP A 240 17.16 6.79 21.24
N TRP A 241 16.33 5.94 20.62
CA TRP A 241 16.64 5.18 19.42
C TRP A 241 15.97 5.85 18.23
N TRP A 242 16.70 6.64 17.46
CA TRP A 242 16.13 7.47 16.41
C TRP A 242 16.86 7.45 15.07
N LEU A 243 18.12 7.01 15.03
CA LEU A 243 18.94 6.99 13.84
C LEU A 243 18.77 5.71 13.04
N ARG A 244 18.78 5.81 11.72
CA ARG A 244 19.03 4.69 10.80
C ARG A 244 20.52 4.64 10.51
N ILE A 245 21.08 3.44 10.49
CA ILE A 245 22.50 3.23 10.21
C ILE A 245 22.64 2.42 8.94
N MET A 246 23.44 2.92 8.00
CA MET A 246 23.74 2.27 6.73
C MET A 246 25.25 2.29 6.50
N GLY A 247 25.78 1.22 5.89
CA GLY A 247 27.19 1.12 5.54
C GLY A 247 27.37 0.82 4.06
N ARG A 248 28.54 1.20 3.52
CA ARG A 248 29.01 0.72 2.22
C ARG A 248 29.97 -0.43 2.45
N LEU A 249 29.68 -1.58 1.82
CA LEU A 249 30.53 -2.78 1.92
C LEU A 249 31.87 -2.58 1.20
N LYS A 250 32.93 -3.13 1.77
CA LYS A 250 34.21 -3.28 1.09
C LYS A 250 34.07 -4.20 -0.14
N PRO A 251 34.89 -4.03 -1.18
CA PRO A 251 34.85 -4.91 -2.34
C PRO A 251 34.94 -6.40 -1.95
N GLY A 252 33.95 -7.19 -2.41
CA GLY A 252 33.88 -8.62 -2.09
C GLY A 252 33.32 -8.98 -0.74
N ALA A 253 33.01 -8.00 0.15
CA ALA A 253 32.36 -8.27 1.42
C ALA A 253 30.85 -8.53 1.26
N THR A 254 30.32 -9.39 2.13
CA THR A 254 28.89 -9.72 2.15
C THR A 254 28.16 -9.01 3.29
N VAL A 255 26.83 -8.88 3.15
CA VAL A 255 25.95 -8.32 4.19
C VAL A 255 26.13 -9.07 5.51
N GLU A 256 26.29 -10.39 5.46
CA GLU A 256 26.44 -11.21 6.65
C GLU A 256 27.80 -11.00 7.34
N GLN A 257 28.88 -10.78 6.57
CA GLN A 257 30.17 -10.40 7.13
C GLN A 257 30.14 -9.03 7.80
N ALA A 258 29.43 -8.06 7.21
CA ALA A 258 29.24 -6.76 7.85
C ALA A 258 28.47 -6.88 9.17
N ARG A 259 27.38 -7.67 9.17
CA ARG A 259 26.61 -7.96 10.38
C ARG A 259 27.49 -8.58 11.46
N ALA A 260 28.17 -9.67 11.16
CA ALA A 260 28.97 -10.42 12.11
C ALA A 260 30.13 -9.59 12.69
N SER A 261 30.78 -8.76 11.86
CA SER A 261 31.90 -7.91 12.30
C SER A 261 31.50 -6.76 13.22
N LEU A 262 30.24 -6.35 13.22
CA LEU A 262 29.75 -5.22 14.02
C LEU A 262 28.79 -5.62 15.15
N ASP A 263 28.38 -6.91 15.23
CA ASP A 263 27.40 -7.37 16.21
C ASP A 263 27.87 -7.13 17.65
N LEU A 264 29.13 -7.43 17.96
CA LEU A 264 29.68 -7.22 19.30
C LEU A 264 29.70 -5.73 19.69
N ALA A 265 30.10 -4.86 18.76
CA ALA A 265 30.09 -3.40 18.99
C ALA A 265 28.67 -2.88 19.25
N PHE A 266 27.71 -3.40 18.51
CA PHE A 266 26.29 -3.10 18.71
C PHE A 266 25.81 -3.57 20.08
N GLN A 267 26.08 -4.85 20.45
CA GLN A 267 25.65 -5.40 21.74
C GLN A 267 26.20 -4.58 22.92
N GLN A 268 27.51 -4.30 22.90
CA GLN A 268 28.14 -3.49 23.95
C GLN A 268 27.47 -2.12 24.05
N SER A 269 27.30 -1.42 22.92
CA SER A 269 26.63 -0.12 22.92
C SER A 269 25.19 -0.19 23.43
N ALA A 270 24.44 -1.21 23.06
CA ALA A 270 23.05 -1.37 23.50
C ALA A 270 22.95 -1.65 25.02
N LEU A 271 23.93 -2.38 25.57
CA LEU A 271 24.01 -2.65 27.01
C LEU A 271 24.44 -1.40 27.80
N ASP A 272 25.49 -0.69 27.34
CA ASP A 272 25.92 0.58 27.96
C ASP A 272 24.76 1.56 28.01
N HIS A 273 24.00 1.67 26.93
CA HIS A 273 22.82 2.52 26.83
C HIS A 273 21.73 2.12 27.82
N ARG A 274 21.51 0.82 28.00
CA ARG A 274 20.58 0.28 29.00
C ARG A 274 21.03 0.60 30.42
N GLU A 275 22.33 0.50 30.71
CA GLU A 275 22.91 0.85 32.01
C GLU A 275 22.76 2.33 32.31
N ALA A 276 23.10 3.19 31.35
CA ALA A 276 22.91 4.65 31.46
C ALA A 276 21.45 5.00 31.77
N ARG A 277 20.52 4.37 31.06
CA ARG A 277 19.07 4.52 31.30
C ARG A 277 18.69 4.02 32.69
N GLN A 278 19.25 2.90 33.15
CA GLN A 278 19.00 2.38 34.50
C GLN A 278 19.53 3.34 35.58
N ALA A 279 20.72 3.94 35.38
CA ALA A 279 21.27 4.94 36.28
C ALA A 279 20.34 6.19 36.35
N LEU A 280 19.89 6.69 35.19
CA LEU A 280 18.93 7.79 35.12
C LEU A 280 17.62 7.47 35.85
N ARG A 281 17.08 6.28 35.67
CA ARG A 281 15.88 5.80 36.39
C ARG A 281 16.08 5.79 37.90
N ARG A 282 17.27 5.38 38.38
CA ARG A 282 17.60 5.43 39.83
C ARG A 282 17.60 6.84 40.36
N VAL A 283 18.24 7.79 39.63
CA VAL A 283 18.23 9.20 39.99
C VAL A 283 16.82 9.77 40.05
N MET A 284 15.96 9.37 39.09
CA MET A 284 14.55 9.76 39.05
C MET A 284 13.67 9.02 40.07
N GLY A 285 14.24 8.11 40.89
CA GLY A 285 13.49 7.28 41.84
C GLY A 285 12.57 6.26 41.19
N ARG A 286 12.79 5.90 39.94
CA ARG A 286 12.01 4.89 39.22
C ARG A 286 12.51 3.48 39.50
N GLN A 287 11.66 2.46 39.39
CA GLN A 287 12.07 1.08 39.52
C GLN A 287 13.15 0.71 38.51
N PRO A 288 14.15 -0.09 38.93
CA PRO A 288 15.21 -0.57 38.05
C PRO A 288 14.62 -1.45 36.93
N ILE A 289 15.24 -1.40 35.77
CA ILE A 289 14.92 -2.33 34.67
C ILE A 289 15.40 -3.73 35.12
N SER A 290 14.61 -4.78 34.90
CA SER A 290 14.98 -6.16 35.21
C SER A 290 16.33 -6.52 34.60
N GLN A 291 17.13 -7.32 35.29
CA GLN A 291 18.38 -7.82 34.71
C GLN A 291 18.09 -8.61 33.42
N LEU A 292 18.96 -8.43 32.43
CA LEU A 292 18.85 -9.12 31.15
C LEU A 292 19.80 -10.34 31.16
N ASP A 293 19.28 -11.51 30.86
CA ASP A 293 20.07 -12.72 30.67
C ASP A 293 20.92 -12.56 29.38
N PRO A 294 22.17 -13.02 29.32
CA PRO A 294 22.98 -12.97 28.10
C PRO A 294 22.35 -13.57 26.86
N LYS A 295 21.49 -14.57 27.01
CA LYS A 295 20.70 -15.14 25.88
C LYS A 295 19.67 -14.16 25.29
N ASP A 296 19.33 -13.15 26.06
CA ASP A 296 18.29 -12.13 25.68
C ASP A 296 18.93 -10.83 25.16
N TYR A 297 20.25 -10.80 25.00
CA TYR A 297 20.95 -9.65 24.44
C TYR A 297 20.48 -9.38 23.02
N PRO A 298 20.36 -8.10 22.64
CA PRO A 298 19.98 -7.75 21.27
C PRO A 298 21.11 -8.10 20.30
N HIS A 299 20.77 -8.52 19.10
CA HIS A 299 21.70 -8.80 18.01
C HIS A 299 21.54 -7.79 16.90
N LEU A 300 22.63 -7.50 16.20
CA LEU A 300 22.62 -6.73 14.99
C LEU A 300 22.01 -7.56 13.86
N GLY A 301 21.00 -7.04 13.21
CA GLY A 301 20.51 -7.55 11.94
C GLY A 301 21.04 -6.69 10.80
N ALA A 302 21.11 -7.25 9.60
CA ALA A 302 21.51 -6.52 8.40
C ALA A 302 20.74 -7.01 7.19
N ILE A 303 20.38 -6.08 6.33
CA ILE A 303 19.72 -6.33 5.05
C ILE A 303 20.37 -5.50 3.95
N SER A 304 20.10 -5.85 2.68
CA SER A 304 20.58 -5.01 1.56
C SER A 304 20.03 -3.58 1.68
N GLY A 305 20.91 -2.60 1.69
CA GLY A 305 20.60 -1.16 1.69
C GLY A 305 20.29 -0.59 0.31
N SER A 306 20.37 -1.41 -0.74
CA SER A 306 20.24 -0.96 -2.14
C SER A 306 18.95 -0.19 -2.45
N ARG A 307 17.93 -0.33 -1.62
CA ARG A 307 16.61 0.29 -1.78
C ARG A 307 16.28 1.32 -0.70
N GLY A 308 17.22 1.62 0.19
CA GLY A 308 16.98 2.43 1.38
C GLY A 308 16.24 1.69 2.47
N GLU A 309 15.63 2.42 3.40
CA GLU A 309 14.78 1.84 4.44
C GLU A 309 13.60 1.08 3.81
N MET A 310 13.32 -0.13 4.32
CA MET A 310 12.37 -1.06 3.69
C MET A 310 11.09 -1.28 4.50
N THR A 311 10.94 -0.62 5.63
CA THR A 311 9.93 -1.00 6.61
C THR A 311 8.51 -0.74 6.15
N GLY A 312 8.21 0.43 5.61
CA GLY A 312 6.91 0.72 5.01
C GLY A 312 6.61 -0.13 3.80
N ARG A 313 7.66 -0.43 2.98
CA ARG A 313 7.52 -1.30 1.80
C ARG A 313 7.06 -2.71 2.16
N GLN A 314 7.44 -3.23 3.32
CA GLN A 314 7.06 -4.58 3.75
C GLN A 314 5.55 -4.73 3.95
N PHE A 315 4.85 -3.67 4.31
CA PHE A 315 3.38 -3.69 4.40
C PHE A 315 2.73 -3.97 3.04
N PHE A 316 3.36 -3.57 1.94
CA PHE A 316 2.85 -3.76 0.59
C PHE A 316 3.21 -5.11 -0.04
N VAL A 317 4.20 -5.85 0.49
CA VAL A 317 4.69 -7.09 -0.12
C VAL A 317 3.60 -8.15 -0.25
N LYS A 318 2.89 -8.45 0.83
CA LYS A 318 1.82 -9.47 0.82
C LYS A 318 0.65 -9.07 -0.09
N PRO A 319 0.10 -7.84 0.03
CA PRO A 319 -0.95 -7.37 -0.84
C PRO A 319 -0.57 -7.34 -2.33
N LEU A 320 0.62 -6.86 -2.67
CA LEU A 320 1.09 -6.81 -4.06
C LEU A 320 1.28 -8.22 -4.66
N ARG A 321 1.75 -9.19 -3.88
CA ARG A 321 1.82 -10.59 -4.33
C ARG A 321 0.44 -11.17 -4.63
N LEU A 322 -0.56 -10.87 -3.82
CA LEU A 322 -1.94 -11.28 -4.07
C LEU A 322 -2.44 -10.67 -5.38
N LEU A 323 -2.24 -9.37 -5.58
CA LEU A 323 -2.63 -8.68 -6.82
C LEU A 323 -1.91 -9.25 -8.05
N LEU A 324 -0.62 -9.58 -7.96
CA LEU A 324 0.11 -10.25 -9.03
C LEU A 324 -0.55 -11.58 -9.41
N GLY A 325 -0.96 -12.37 -8.43
CA GLY A 325 -1.72 -13.61 -8.66
C GLY A 325 -3.05 -13.36 -9.38
N VAL A 326 -3.77 -12.32 -8.96
CA VAL A 326 -5.04 -11.90 -9.58
C VAL A 326 -4.84 -11.51 -11.04
N VAL A 327 -3.86 -10.66 -11.33
CA VAL A 327 -3.61 -10.18 -12.70
C VAL A 327 -3.10 -11.31 -13.59
N ALA A 328 -2.32 -12.26 -13.04
CA ALA A 328 -1.91 -13.46 -13.74
C ALA A 328 -3.13 -14.32 -14.12
N ILE A 329 -4.14 -14.45 -13.25
CA ILE A 329 -5.39 -15.14 -13.57
C ILE A 329 -6.15 -14.41 -14.69
N VAL A 330 -6.23 -13.08 -14.65
CA VAL A 330 -6.84 -12.28 -15.75
C VAL A 330 -6.13 -12.54 -17.06
N LEU A 331 -4.79 -12.59 -17.06
CA LEU A 331 -4.02 -12.92 -18.25
C LEU A 331 -4.31 -14.33 -18.76
N LEU A 332 -4.39 -15.32 -17.87
CA LEU A 332 -4.77 -16.70 -18.24
C LEU A 332 -6.14 -16.75 -18.90
N VAL A 333 -7.13 -16.00 -18.39
CA VAL A 333 -8.46 -15.90 -19.00
C VAL A 333 -8.37 -15.24 -20.39
N ALA A 334 -7.60 -14.16 -20.54
CA ALA A 334 -7.37 -13.52 -21.83
C ALA A 334 -6.70 -14.47 -22.85
N CYS A 335 -5.68 -15.18 -22.39
CA CYS A 335 -4.97 -16.16 -23.21
C CYS A 335 -5.84 -17.33 -23.66
N ALA A 336 -6.70 -17.83 -22.78
CA ALA A 336 -7.66 -18.88 -23.11
C ALA A 336 -8.66 -18.41 -24.19
N ASN A 337 -9.06 -17.10 -24.15
CA ASN A 337 -9.88 -16.52 -25.22
C ASN A 337 -9.16 -16.54 -26.57
N VAL A 338 -7.92 -16.06 -26.58
CA VAL A 338 -7.14 -16.03 -27.83
C VAL A 338 -6.87 -17.45 -28.35
N ALA A 339 -6.55 -18.40 -27.44
CA ALA A 339 -6.41 -19.80 -27.83
C ALA A 339 -7.68 -20.37 -28.45
N ASN A 340 -8.87 -20.09 -27.89
CA ASN A 340 -10.15 -20.48 -28.47
C ASN A 340 -10.37 -19.84 -29.84
N LEU A 341 -10.09 -18.56 -30.00
CA LEU A 341 -10.20 -17.87 -31.28
C LEU A 341 -9.24 -18.44 -32.34
N LEU A 342 -7.99 -18.75 -31.95
CA LEU A 342 -7.02 -19.40 -32.83
C LEU A 342 -7.42 -20.82 -33.22
N LEU A 343 -8.00 -21.60 -32.29
CA LEU A 343 -8.53 -22.94 -32.58
C LEU A 343 -9.68 -22.89 -33.58
N VAL A 344 -10.59 -21.93 -33.43
CA VAL A 344 -11.68 -21.70 -34.39
C VAL A 344 -11.14 -21.37 -35.77
N ARG A 345 -10.14 -20.48 -35.84
CA ARG A 345 -9.51 -20.08 -37.10
C ARG A 345 -8.71 -21.21 -37.76
N ALA A 346 -7.96 -21.98 -36.95
CA ALA A 346 -7.23 -23.15 -37.45
C ALA A 346 -8.16 -24.19 -38.09
N SER A 347 -9.38 -24.37 -37.54
CA SER A 347 -10.36 -25.28 -38.09
C SER A 347 -10.98 -24.78 -39.41
N SER A 348 -11.15 -23.47 -39.62
CA SER A 348 -11.61 -22.90 -40.90
C SER A 348 -10.56 -23.02 -42.03
N ARG A 349 -9.27 -23.08 -41.68
CA ARG A 349 -8.14 -23.21 -42.60
C ARG A 349 -7.68 -24.67 -42.80
N GLN A 350 -8.42 -25.65 -42.30
CA GLN A 350 -7.98 -27.05 -42.31
C GLN A 350 -7.76 -27.59 -43.74
N LYS A 351 -8.63 -27.25 -44.72
CA LYS A 351 -8.46 -27.63 -46.12
C LYS A 351 -7.19 -27.03 -46.72
N GLU A 352 -6.91 -25.76 -46.46
CA GLU A 352 -5.67 -25.06 -46.89
C GLU A 352 -4.40 -25.74 -46.34
N ILE A 353 -4.41 -26.06 -45.03
CA ILE A 353 -3.27 -26.71 -44.37
C ILE A 353 -3.06 -28.13 -44.92
N ALA A 354 -4.15 -28.89 -45.16
CA ALA A 354 -4.08 -30.22 -45.75
C ALA A 354 -3.48 -30.21 -47.17
N VAL A 355 -3.89 -29.25 -47.99
CA VAL A 355 -3.32 -29.07 -49.35
C VAL A 355 -1.82 -28.76 -49.28
N ARG A 356 -1.41 -27.85 -48.38
CA ARG A 356 0.01 -27.50 -48.20
C ARG A 356 0.84 -28.73 -47.75
N LEU A 357 0.31 -29.52 -46.82
CA LEU A 357 0.96 -30.78 -46.38
C LEU A 357 1.05 -31.80 -47.49
N ALA A 358 0.00 -31.92 -48.32
CA ALA A 358 -0.03 -32.82 -49.47
C ALA A 358 0.98 -32.37 -50.55
N MET A 359 1.25 -31.06 -50.69
CA MET A 359 2.27 -30.51 -51.59
C MET A 359 3.70 -30.57 -50.99
N GLY A 360 3.93 -31.26 -49.85
CA GLY A 360 5.25 -31.47 -49.26
C GLY A 360 5.74 -30.43 -48.26
N ALA A 361 4.90 -29.51 -47.79
CA ALA A 361 5.27 -28.58 -46.75
C ALA A 361 5.55 -29.33 -45.42
N SER A 362 6.71 -29.06 -44.76
CA SER A 362 7.01 -29.68 -43.48
C SER A 362 6.10 -29.17 -42.36
N ARG A 363 5.71 -30.06 -41.44
CA ARG A 363 4.87 -29.71 -40.27
C ARG A 363 5.51 -28.61 -39.43
N TRP A 364 6.84 -28.63 -39.28
CA TRP A 364 7.58 -27.64 -38.51
C TRP A 364 7.49 -26.23 -39.12
N ARG A 365 7.52 -26.11 -40.44
CA ARG A 365 7.34 -24.85 -41.16
C ARG A 365 5.97 -24.24 -40.90
N LEU A 366 4.90 -25.08 -40.90
CA LEU A 366 3.55 -24.62 -40.61
C LEU A 366 3.38 -24.22 -39.12
N ILE A 367 3.96 -25.00 -38.19
CA ILE A 367 3.97 -24.68 -36.77
C ILE A 367 4.67 -23.34 -36.55
N ARG A 368 5.85 -23.17 -37.12
CA ARG A 368 6.60 -21.89 -37.00
C ARG A 368 5.80 -20.70 -37.54
N GLN A 369 5.16 -20.84 -38.70
CA GLN A 369 4.32 -19.80 -39.27
C GLN A 369 3.15 -19.45 -38.36
N LEU A 370 2.43 -20.39 -37.78
CA LEU A 370 1.32 -20.15 -36.86
C LEU A 370 1.78 -19.56 -35.55
N LEU A 371 2.94 -19.93 -35.03
CA LEU A 371 3.57 -19.31 -33.87
C LEU A 371 3.97 -17.88 -34.13
N THR A 372 4.49 -17.58 -35.33
CA THR A 372 4.85 -16.21 -35.74
C THR A 372 3.59 -15.33 -35.83
N GLU A 373 2.45 -15.83 -36.35
CA GLU A 373 1.16 -15.14 -36.33
C GLU A 373 0.70 -14.84 -34.89
N SER A 374 0.81 -15.83 -33.99
CA SER A 374 0.44 -15.66 -32.57
C SER A 374 1.37 -14.68 -31.85
N ALA A 375 2.68 -14.75 -32.08
CA ALA A 375 3.66 -13.82 -31.52
C ALA A 375 3.43 -12.38 -32.01
N LEU A 376 3.10 -12.18 -33.28
CA LEU A 376 2.73 -10.87 -33.82
C LEU A 376 1.46 -10.31 -33.16
N LEU A 377 0.42 -11.14 -33.00
CA LEU A 377 -0.81 -10.72 -32.32
C LEU A 377 -0.53 -10.30 -30.87
N SER A 378 0.29 -11.06 -30.14
CA SER A 378 0.59 -10.77 -28.76
C SER A 378 1.53 -9.58 -28.58
N THR A 379 2.49 -9.35 -29.49
CA THR A 379 3.34 -8.14 -29.46
C THR A 379 2.53 -6.88 -29.79
N LEU A 380 1.60 -6.95 -30.75
CA LEU A 380 0.64 -5.85 -30.99
C LEU A 380 -0.26 -5.62 -29.77
N GLY A 381 -0.76 -6.72 -29.17
CA GLY A 381 -1.50 -6.65 -27.92
C GLY A 381 -0.69 -6.02 -26.79
N GLY A 382 0.61 -6.35 -26.68
CA GLY A 382 1.52 -5.74 -25.72
C GLY A 382 1.76 -4.25 -25.97
N ALA A 383 1.94 -3.84 -27.23
CA ALA A 383 2.08 -2.43 -27.58
C ALA A 383 0.85 -1.59 -27.21
N VAL A 384 -0.35 -2.09 -27.54
CA VAL A 384 -1.61 -1.46 -27.10
C VAL A 384 -1.77 -1.56 -25.60
N GLY A 385 -1.33 -2.67 -24.99
CA GLY A 385 -1.33 -2.90 -23.55
C GLY A 385 -0.50 -1.87 -22.79
N ILE A 386 0.61 -1.39 -23.34
CA ILE A 386 1.41 -0.30 -22.75
C ILE A 386 0.58 1.00 -22.68
N LEU A 387 -0.20 1.33 -23.70
CA LEU A 387 -1.08 2.50 -23.66
C LEU A 387 -2.16 2.37 -22.58
N ILE A 388 -2.74 1.18 -22.45
CA ILE A 388 -3.70 0.86 -21.37
C ILE A 388 -3.03 0.95 -20.00
N ALA A 389 -1.79 0.45 -19.88
CA ALA A 389 -1.03 0.50 -18.63
C ALA A 389 -0.74 1.94 -18.19
N LEU A 390 -0.43 2.86 -19.12
CA LEU A 390 -0.26 4.29 -18.83
C LEU A 390 -1.55 4.89 -18.23
N TRP A 391 -2.69 4.61 -18.85
CA TRP A 391 -3.97 5.10 -18.37
C TRP A 391 -4.38 4.51 -17.01
N ILE A 392 -4.20 3.21 -16.82
CA ILE A 392 -4.45 2.55 -15.52
C ILE A 392 -3.50 3.09 -14.45
N LYS A 393 -2.23 3.31 -14.77
CA LYS A 393 -1.22 3.85 -13.85
C LYS A 393 -1.67 5.20 -13.26
N ASP A 394 -2.11 6.13 -14.10
CA ASP A 394 -2.54 7.46 -13.64
C ASP A 394 -3.80 7.37 -12.77
N SER A 395 -4.71 6.46 -13.11
CA SER A 395 -5.88 6.15 -12.28
C SER A 395 -5.49 5.49 -10.94
N LEU A 396 -4.45 4.65 -10.91
CA LEU A 396 -3.93 4.04 -9.69
C LEU A 396 -3.29 5.08 -8.76
N ILE A 397 -2.55 6.03 -9.31
CA ILE A 397 -1.92 7.11 -8.54
C ILE A 397 -3.00 8.03 -7.95
N SER A 398 -4.03 8.40 -8.72
CA SER A 398 -5.13 9.27 -8.26
C SER A 398 -6.04 8.63 -7.20
N VAL A 399 -6.12 7.30 -7.18
CA VAL A 399 -6.93 6.53 -6.23
C VAL A 399 -6.14 6.13 -4.97
N GLY A 400 -4.83 6.01 -5.11
CA GLY A 400 -3.92 5.65 -4.07
C GLY A 400 -3.22 6.87 -3.49
N ASP A 401 -3.86 7.56 -2.56
CA ASP A 401 -3.12 8.33 -1.57
C ASP A 401 -2.37 7.31 -0.71
N TRP A 402 -1.23 6.88 -1.25
CA TRP A 402 -0.40 5.83 -0.67
C TRP A 402 0.14 6.34 0.67
N ALA A 403 -0.57 6.01 1.75
CA ALA A 403 -0.22 6.34 3.12
C ALA A 403 -0.21 7.85 3.48
N GLY A 404 -1.07 8.67 2.87
CA GLY A 404 -1.20 10.09 3.25
C GLY A 404 -0.02 10.97 2.83
N HIS A 405 0.80 10.49 1.88
CA HIS A 405 1.97 11.21 1.39
C HIS A 405 1.82 11.51 -0.09
N GLU A 406 1.50 12.75 -0.41
CA GLU A 406 1.41 13.23 -1.78
C GLU A 406 2.67 12.87 -2.58
N ASN A 407 2.52 12.12 -3.68
CA ASN A 407 3.53 11.92 -4.74
C ASN A 407 4.78 11.09 -4.43
N SER A 408 4.81 10.24 -3.42
CA SER A 408 6.01 9.44 -3.10
C SER A 408 6.25 8.24 -4.03
N ILE A 409 5.23 7.77 -4.75
CA ILE A 409 5.37 6.65 -5.68
C ILE A 409 5.11 7.14 -7.09
N ASN A 410 6.17 7.20 -7.91
CA ASN A 410 6.06 7.53 -9.32
C ASN A 410 6.45 6.31 -10.19
N PRO A 411 5.48 5.43 -10.52
CA PRO A 411 5.73 4.31 -11.40
C PRO A 411 6.04 4.84 -12.82
N ARG A 412 7.27 4.65 -13.27
CA ARG A 412 7.69 5.02 -14.62
C ARG A 412 7.79 3.78 -15.50
N LEU A 413 7.44 3.92 -16.77
CA LEU A 413 7.70 2.90 -17.76
C LEU A 413 9.18 2.99 -18.15
N ASP A 414 10.01 2.27 -17.42
CA ASP A 414 11.45 2.15 -17.71
C ASP A 414 11.73 0.90 -18.55
N LEU A 415 13.01 0.70 -18.89
CA LEU A 415 13.46 -0.45 -19.70
C LEU A 415 13.11 -1.81 -19.05
N ARG A 416 13.00 -1.89 -17.72
CA ARG A 416 12.63 -3.13 -17.04
C ARG A 416 11.16 -3.45 -17.27
N VAL A 417 10.29 -2.46 -17.12
CA VAL A 417 8.85 -2.62 -17.36
C VAL A 417 8.58 -2.92 -18.83
N LEU A 418 9.28 -2.24 -19.77
CA LEU A 418 9.18 -2.52 -21.20
C LEU A 418 9.70 -3.92 -21.52
N GLY A 419 10.84 -4.33 -20.95
CA GLY A 419 11.41 -5.68 -21.10
C GLY A 419 10.48 -6.76 -20.56
N PHE A 420 9.89 -6.53 -19.39
CA PHE A 420 8.86 -7.43 -18.81
C PHE A 420 7.65 -7.55 -19.75
N THR A 421 7.12 -6.43 -20.24
CA THR A 421 5.95 -6.42 -21.14
C THR A 421 6.23 -7.15 -22.43
N PHE A 422 7.40 -6.91 -23.04
CA PHE A 422 7.82 -7.60 -24.26
C PHE A 422 7.99 -9.11 -24.01
N GLY A 423 8.70 -9.49 -22.95
CA GLY A 423 8.88 -10.89 -22.56
C GLY A 423 7.55 -11.61 -22.29
N LEU A 424 6.64 -10.96 -21.57
CA LEU A 424 5.32 -11.47 -21.26
C LEU A 424 4.48 -11.62 -22.53
N SER A 425 4.52 -10.65 -23.45
CA SER A 425 3.82 -10.72 -24.74
C SER A 425 4.33 -11.88 -25.58
N LEU A 426 5.64 -12.03 -25.70
CA LEU A 426 6.24 -13.12 -26.47
C LEU A 426 5.92 -14.50 -25.85
N LEU A 427 6.07 -14.62 -24.53
CA LEU A 427 5.75 -15.85 -23.79
C LEU A 427 4.29 -16.25 -24.01
N THR A 428 3.38 -15.29 -23.87
CA THR A 428 1.94 -15.46 -24.06
C THR A 428 1.63 -15.95 -25.48
N GLY A 429 2.20 -15.30 -26.51
CA GLY A 429 2.02 -15.68 -27.91
C GLY A 429 2.52 -17.09 -28.23
N ILE A 430 3.66 -17.48 -27.66
CA ILE A 430 4.24 -18.81 -27.86
C ILE A 430 3.44 -19.88 -27.12
N VAL A 431 3.24 -19.72 -25.81
CA VAL A 431 2.60 -20.74 -24.95
C VAL A 431 1.18 -21.05 -25.44
N PHE A 432 0.38 -20.02 -25.72
CA PHE A 432 -0.99 -20.19 -26.15
C PHE A 432 -1.15 -20.38 -27.66
N GLY A 433 -0.14 -20.09 -28.46
CA GLY A 433 -0.06 -20.41 -29.88
C GLY A 433 0.36 -21.84 -30.18
N ILE A 434 1.15 -22.48 -29.30
CA ILE A 434 1.68 -23.85 -29.50
C ILE A 434 0.56 -24.89 -29.65
N VAL A 435 -0.40 -24.89 -28.76
CA VAL A 435 -1.47 -25.92 -28.74
C VAL A 435 -2.35 -25.86 -30.01
N PRO A 436 -2.85 -24.67 -30.46
CA PRO A 436 -3.52 -24.56 -31.76
C PRO A 436 -2.63 -24.94 -32.91
N ALA A 437 -1.37 -24.54 -32.92
CA ALA A 437 -0.43 -24.86 -34.04
C ALA A 437 -0.16 -26.36 -34.16
N LEU A 438 0.14 -27.05 -33.07
CA LEU A 438 0.36 -28.49 -33.06
C LEU A 438 -0.89 -29.26 -33.54
N ARG A 439 -2.08 -28.82 -33.13
CA ARG A 439 -3.34 -29.47 -33.53
C ARG A 439 -3.73 -29.18 -34.98
N ALA A 440 -3.44 -27.96 -35.47
CA ALA A 440 -3.71 -27.61 -36.88
C ALA A 440 -2.91 -28.44 -37.85
N THR A 441 -1.71 -28.91 -37.44
CA THR A 441 -0.81 -29.71 -38.30
C THR A 441 -0.96 -31.23 -38.17
N ARG A 442 -1.76 -31.73 -37.21
CA ARG A 442 -2.13 -33.15 -37.07
C ARG A 442 -3.39 -33.43 -37.88
N VAL A 443 -3.32 -33.34 -39.19
CA VAL A 443 -4.42 -33.62 -40.10
C VAL A 443 -4.19 -34.96 -40.78
N ASP A 444 -5.15 -35.87 -40.65
CA ASP A 444 -5.17 -37.07 -41.48
C ASP A 444 -5.60 -36.70 -42.91
N LEU A 445 -4.71 -36.90 -43.86
CA LEU A 445 -4.85 -36.46 -45.24
C LEU A 445 -6.03 -37.18 -45.96
N THR A 446 -6.27 -38.46 -45.62
CA THR A 446 -7.24 -39.28 -46.31
C THR A 446 -8.71 -38.91 -46.06
N PRO A 447 -9.14 -38.63 -44.82
CA PRO A 447 -10.52 -38.15 -44.53
C PRO A 447 -10.76 -36.68 -44.90
N SER A 448 -9.67 -35.86 -44.94
CA SER A 448 -9.78 -34.40 -45.18
C SER A 448 -9.99 -34.05 -46.66
N LEU A 449 -9.69 -34.98 -47.57
CA LEU A 449 -9.83 -34.78 -49.00
C LEU A 449 -11.10 -35.48 -49.55
N LYS A 450 -11.70 -36.40 -48.81
CA LYS A 450 -12.98 -37.04 -49.15
C LYS A 450 -14.10 -36.44 -48.28
N ASP A 451 -15.09 -35.85 -48.87
CA ASP A 451 -16.25 -35.18 -48.25
C ASP A 451 -17.22 -36.10 -47.43
N THR A 452 -16.85 -37.37 -47.25
CA THR A 452 -17.68 -38.38 -46.59
C THR A 452 -16.96 -39.03 -45.42
N GLY A 453 -17.15 -38.50 -44.23
CA GLY A 453 -16.56 -39.14 -43.04
C GLY A 453 -16.98 -38.48 -41.72
N ARG A 454 -18.20 -38.79 -41.22
CA ARG A 454 -18.57 -38.64 -39.78
C ARG A 454 -17.73 -39.60 -38.94
N GLY A 455 -16.67 -39.15 -38.28
CA GLY A 455 -15.84 -40.03 -37.44
C GLY A 455 -15.06 -39.26 -36.37
N SER A 456 -15.04 -39.73 -35.18
CA SER A 456 -14.27 -39.60 -33.93
C SER A 456 -13.32 -38.39 -33.68
N SER A 457 -12.74 -37.75 -34.71
CA SER A 457 -11.83 -36.59 -34.53
C SER A 457 -12.55 -35.28 -34.13
N ALA A 458 -13.87 -35.19 -34.37
CA ALA A 458 -14.66 -34.00 -34.03
C ALA A 458 -14.96 -33.90 -32.52
N THR A 459 -15.04 -35.02 -31.82
CA THR A 459 -15.32 -35.08 -30.37
C THR A 459 -14.17 -34.57 -29.52
N THR A 460 -12.93 -34.95 -29.85
CA THR A 460 -11.74 -34.50 -29.08
C THR A 460 -11.43 -33.02 -29.24
N ARG A 461 -11.78 -32.43 -30.40
CA ARG A 461 -11.61 -30.99 -30.66
C ARG A 461 -12.60 -30.13 -29.88
N SER A 462 -13.84 -30.64 -29.73
CA SER A 462 -14.87 -29.93 -28.96
C SER A 462 -14.58 -29.92 -27.44
N LEU A 463 -13.87 -30.93 -26.93
CA LEU A 463 -13.55 -31.07 -25.52
C LEU A 463 -12.57 -29.95 -25.03
N LEU A 464 -11.51 -29.63 -25.80
CA LEU A 464 -10.55 -28.62 -25.38
C LEU A 464 -11.17 -27.23 -25.33
N SER A 465 -11.89 -26.79 -26.36
CA SER A 465 -12.58 -25.49 -26.32
C SER A 465 -13.60 -25.42 -25.21
N ARG A 466 -14.29 -26.49 -24.90
CA ARG A 466 -15.23 -26.58 -23.78
C ARG A 466 -14.51 -26.46 -22.44
N SER A 467 -13.41 -27.21 -22.27
CA SER A 467 -12.62 -27.13 -21.02
C SER A 467 -12.00 -25.76 -20.79
N LEU A 468 -11.55 -25.07 -21.84
CA LEU A 468 -11.06 -23.70 -21.74
C LEU A 468 -12.17 -22.74 -21.29
N VAL A 469 -13.39 -22.86 -21.83
CA VAL A 469 -14.54 -22.03 -21.37
C VAL A 469 -14.89 -22.33 -19.92
N VAL A 470 -14.93 -23.60 -19.52
CA VAL A 470 -15.17 -23.98 -18.12
C VAL A 470 -14.12 -23.39 -17.20
N ALA A 471 -12.83 -23.49 -17.56
CA ALA A 471 -11.74 -22.90 -16.78
C ALA A 471 -11.85 -21.36 -16.68
N GLN A 472 -12.19 -20.68 -17.78
CA GLN A 472 -12.40 -19.23 -17.79
C GLN A 472 -13.53 -18.79 -16.86
N VAL A 473 -14.68 -19.47 -16.94
CA VAL A 473 -15.84 -19.21 -16.07
C VAL A 473 -15.48 -19.44 -14.61
N SER A 474 -14.77 -20.54 -14.32
CA SER A 474 -14.30 -20.89 -12.97
C SER A 474 -13.34 -19.84 -12.41
N LEU A 475 -12.32 -19.43 -13.18
CA LEU A 475 -11.35 -18.42 -12.77
C LEU A 475 -11.99 -17.04 -12.61
N SER A 476 -12.92 -16.66 -13.50
CA SER A 476 -13.66 -15.40 -13.40
C SER A 476 -14.53 -15.36 -12.16
N LEU A 477 -15.21 -16.46 -11.82
CA LEU A 477 -16.00 -16.55 -10.59
C LEU A 477 -15.13 -16.41 -9.34
N LEU A 478 -13.95 -17.04 -9.34
CA LEU A 478 -13.00 -16.94 -8.24
C LEU A 478 -12.58 -15.47 -8.00
N LEU A 479 -12.28 -14.73 -9.07
CA LEU A 479 -11.94 -13.31 -8.98
C LEU A 479 -13.12 -12.46 -8.51
N LEU A 480 -14.33 -12.74 -9.00
CA LEU A 480 -15.55 -12.03 -8.59
C LEU A 480 -15.89 -12.26 -7.11
N ILE A 481 -15.72 -13.50 -6.61
CA ILE A 481 -15.91 -13.80 -5.19
C ILE A 481 -14.88 -13.02 -4.35
N GLY A 482 -13.60 -13.02 -4.74
CA GLY A 482 -12.56 -12.24 -4.06
C GLY A 482 -12.89 -10.74 -4.04
N ALA A 483 -13.33 -10.19 -5.16
CA ALA A 483 -13.78 -8.80 -5.26
C ALA A 483 -14.99 -8.53 -4.35
N GLY A 484 -16.01 -9.40 -4.39
CA GLY A 484 -17.21 -9.26 -3.57
C GLY A 484 -16.92 -9.28 -2.07
N LEU A 485 -16.02 -10.15 -1.61
CA LEU A 485 -15.59 -10.20 -0.21
C LEU A 485 -14.90 -8.90 0.23
N LEU A 486 -14.00 -8.34 -0.61
CA LEU A 486 -13.31 -7.08 -0.29
C LEU A 486 -14.25 -5.87 -0.35
N VAL A 487 -15.14 -5.80 -1.32
CA VAL A 487 -16.16 -4.74 -1.40
C VAL A 487 -17.06 -4.77 -0.16
N ARG A 488 -17.51 -5.96 0.25
CA ARG A 488 -18.33 -6.11 1.45
C ARG A 488 -17.57 -5.76 2.72
N THR A 489 -16.31 -6.13 2.81
CA THR A 489 -15.40 -5.70 3.89
C THR A 489 -15.34 -4.18 3.97
N LEU A 490 -15.13 -3.50 2.83
CA LEU A 490 -15.07 -2.05 2.78
C LEU A 490 -16.40 -1.41 3.23
N ILE A 491 -17.53 -1.92 2.75
CA ILE A 491 -18.86 -1.44 3.16
C ILE A 491 -19.06 -1.62 4.68
N ASN A 492 -18.65 -2.76 5.25
CA ASN A 492 -18.75 -2.99 6.67
C ASN A 492 -17.86 -2.03 7.48
N LEU A 493 -16.62 -1.79 7.03
CA LEU A 493 -15.72 -0.83 7.68
C LEU A 493 -16.27 0.60 7.64
N GLN A 494 -16.86 1.01 6.52
CA GLN A 494 -17.50 2.33 6.38
C GLN A 494 -18.75 2.49 7.24
N ARG A 495 -19.38 1.39 7.66
CA ARG A 495 -20.56 1.40 8.53
C ARG A 495 -20.22 1.32 10.02
N VAL A 496 -18.94 1.15 10.35
CA VAL A 496 -18.51 1.14 11.76
C VAL A 496 -18.77 2.53 12.35
N GLU A 497 -19.58 2.60 13.40
CA GLU A 497 -19.77 3.84 14.14
C GLU A 497 -18.47 4.19 14.88
N PRO A 498 -17.88 5.36 14.63
CA PRO A 498 -16.60 5.72 15.24
C PRO A 498 -16.76 6.08 16.73
N GLY A 499 -17.97 6.31 17.21
CA GLY A 499 -18.27 6.70 18.58
C GLY A 499 -18.14 8.20 18.86
N PHE A 500 -17.89 9.00 17.82
CA PHE A 500 -17.84 10.47 17.85
C PHE A 500 -18.39 11.04 16.54
N ASN A 501 -18.59 12.36 16.49
CA ASN A 501 -19.15 13.01 15.29
C ASN A 501 -18.03 13.49 14.36
N GLU A 502 -17.94 12.92 13.14
CA GLU A 502 -16.95 13.26 12.13
C GLU A 502 -17.36 14.44 11.21
N GLU A 503 -18.65 14.83 11.23
CA GLU A 503 -19.19 15.82 10.30
C GLU A 503 -18.68 17.24 10.59
N ASN A 504 -18.43 18.00 9.55
CA ASN A 504 -18.05 19.42 9.62
C ASN A 504 -16.86 19.73 10.54
N LEU A 505 -15.88 18.84 10.60
CA LEU A 505 -14.71 18.95 11.44
C LEU A 505 -13.45 19.10 10.58
N LEU A 506 -12.75 20.24 10.72
CA LEU A 506 -11.45 20.50 10.09
C LEU A 506 -10.34 20.16 11.05
N LEU A 507 -9.36 19.46 10.58
CA LEU A 507 -8.14 19.10 11.29
C LEU A 507 -6.94 19.84 10.70
N PHE A 508 -6.03 20.29 11.55
CA PHE A 508 -4.71 20.77 11.16
C PHE A 508 -3.75 20.72 12.33
N ASN A 509 -2.48 20.55 12.05
CA ASN A 509 -1.44 20.50 13.08
C ASN A 509 -0.74 21.84 13.19
N ILE A 510 -0.42 22.22 14.44
CA ILE A 510 0.45 23.34 14.77
C ILE A 510 1.55 22.82 15.69
N ASP A 511 2.80 23.23 15.39
CA ASP A 511 3.98 22.97 16.24
C ASP A 511 4.73 24.28 16.56
N PRO A 512 4.31 25.02 17.57
CA PRO A 512 5.01 26.23 17.96
C PRO A 512 6.32 25.98 18.69
N SER A 513 6.56 24.76 19.14
CA SER A 513 7.82 24.39 19.79
C SER A 513 9.01 24.43 18.84
N LEU A 514 8.79 24.33 17.53
CA LEU A 514 9.80 24.59 16.49
C LEU A 514 10.28 26.05 16.45
N LEU A 515 9.57 26.97 17.12
CA LEU A 515 9.91 28.37 17.26
C LEU A 515 10.29 28.74 18.72
N ASP A 516 10.74 27.76 19.49
CA ASP A 516 11.17 27.89 20.89
C ASP A 516 10.05 28.38 21.83
N TYR A 517 8.78 28.04 21.51
CA TYR A 517 7.69 28.26 22.45
C TYR A 517 7.69 27.14 23.50
N LYS A 518 7.90 27.50 24.78
CA LYS A 518 7.98 26.56 25.92
C LYS A 518 7.07 27.02 27.05
N ASP A 519 6.73 26.09 27.91
CA ASP A 519 6.04 26.31 29.17
C ASP A 519 4.86 27.31 29.11
N ASP A 520 4.88 28.36 29.86
CA ASP A 520 3.83 29.37 29.92
C ASP A 520 3.64 30.09 28.58
N ARG A 521 4.75 30.37 27.86
CA ARG A 521 4.69 30.98 26.53
C ARG A 521 3.93 30.10 25.55
N LEU A 522 4.17 28.79 25.59
CA LEU A 522 3.46 27.82 24.76
C LEU A 522 1.97 27.76 25.12
N ARG A 523 1.64 27.72 26.42
CA ARG A 523 0.24 27.72 26.89
C ARG A 523 -0.49 29.00 26.47
N ASN A 524 0.14 30.15 26.65
CA ASN A 524 -0.41 31.46 26.26
C ASN A 524 -0.64 31.55 24.74
N PHE A 525 0.31 31.01 23.94
CA PHE A 525 0.14 30.91 22.48
C PHE A 525 -1.13 30.13 22.12
N TYR A 526 -1.30 28.91 22.64
CA TYR A 526 -2.49 28.11 22.35
C TYR A 526 -3.77 28.81 22.80
N GLN A 527 -3.79 29.50 23.94
CA GLN A 527 -4.96 30.26 24.38
C GLN A 527 -5.31 31.41 23.42
N GLN A 528 -4.32 32.11 22.90
CA GLN A 528 -4.54 33.15 21.89
C GLN A 528 -5.06 32.56 20.58
N VAL A 529 -4.51 31.43 20.13
CA VAL A 529 -4.99 30.73 18.93
C VAL A 529 -6.44 30.29 19.10
N PHE A 530 -6.82 29.73 20.27
CA PHE A 530 -8.22 29.39 20.55
C PHE A 530 -9.13 30.59 20.45
N ALA A 531 -8.78 31.69 21.10
CA ALA A 531 -9.60 32.90 21.10
C ALA A 531 -9.81 33.46 19.68
N ARG A 532 -8.74 33.42 18.83
CA ARG A 532 -8.82 33.88 17.46
C ARG A 532 -9.65 32.96 16.57
N LEU A 533 -9.52 31.65 16.74
CA LEU A 533 -10.27 30.66 15.97
C LEU A 533 -11.76 30.64 16.34
N GLU A 534 -12.08 30.78 17.62
CA GLU A 534 -13.45 30.88 18.11
C GLU A 534 -14.17 32.17 17.66
N ALA A 535 -13.40 33.20 17.35
CA ALA A 535 -13.92 34.45 16.80
C ALA A 535 -14.21 34.40 15.29
N VAL A 536 -13.79 33.36 14.58
CA VAL A 536 -14.06 33.22 13.13
C VAL A 536 -15.54 32.94 12.91
N PRO A 537 -16.24 33.76 12.11
CA PRO A 537 -17.65 33.53 11.84
C PRO A 537 -17.91 32.16 11.21
N GLY A 538 -18.85 31.41 11.78
CA GLY A 538 -19.19 30.05 11.32
C GLY A 538 -18.41 28.94 12.01
N VAL A 539 -17.45 29.21 12.85
CA VAL A 539 -16.84 28.23 13.75
C VAL A 539 -17.76 28.02 14.94
N ARG A 540 -18.09 26.77 15.25
CA ARG A 540 -18.99 26.39 16.36
C ARG A 540 -18.21 25.99 17.62
N ALA A 541 -17.12 25.26 17.44
CA ALA A 541 -16.26 24.82 18.53
C ALA A 541 -14.84 24.64 18.02
N VAL A 542 -13.88 24.94 18.90
CA VAL A 542 -12.47 24.69 18.69
C VAL A 542 -11.96 23.83 19.83
N THR A 543 -11.36 22.73 19.50
CA THR A 543 -10.64 21.89 20.45
C THR A 543 -9.31 21.45 19.87
N PHE A 544 -8.55 20.70 20.62
CA PHE A 544 -7.39 20.02 20.10
C PHE A 544 -7.10 18.71 20.84
N SER A 545 -6.34 17.85 20.19
CA SER A 545 -5.74 16.65 20.78
C SER A 545 -4.29 16.48 20.33
N ARG A 546 -3.49 15.78 21.12
CA ARG A 546 -2.13 15.43 20.73
C ARG A 546 -2.10 14.45 19.58
N VAL A 547 -2.96 13.45 19.60
CA VAL A 547 -3.12 12.44 18.56
C VAL A 547 -4.56 12.48 18.08
N PRO A 548 -4.84 12.89 16.84
CA PRO A 548 -6.21 12.94 16.37
C PRO A 548 -6.79 11.52 16.21
N LEU A 549 -8.08 11.39 16.44
CA LEU A 549 -8.78 10.12 16.27
C LEU A 549 -8.72 9.65 14.82
N LEU A 550 -8.60 8.33 14.61
CA LEU A 550 -8.48 7.69 13.31
C LEU A 550 -7.26 8.17 12.48
N SER A 551 -6.10 8.35 13.13
CA SER A 551 -4.87 8.81 12.46
C SER A 551 -3.84 7.70 12.20
N ARG A 552 -4.16 6.45 12.54
CA ARG A 552 -3.19 5.32 12.60
C ARG A 552 -2.04 5.54 13.59
N SER A 553 -1.99 6.68 14.25
CA SER A 553 -1.05 6.98 15.31
C SER A 553 -1.66 6.65 16.66
N SER A 554 -0.82 6.38 17.64
CA SER A 554 -1.25 6.14 19.01
C SER A 554 -0.22 6.64 20.01
N SER A 555 -0.71 7.07 21.15
CA SER A 555 0.11 7.31 22.33
C SER A 555 -0.32 6.28 23.39
N ALA A 556 0.61 5.45 23.81
CA ALA A 556 0.33 4.38 24.76
C ALA A 556 1.41 4.33 25.84
N GLY A 557 1.04 3.86 26.99
CA GLY A 557 1.94 3.66 28.10
C GLY A 557 1.42 2.62 29.07
N THR A 558 2.16 2.40 30.12
CA THR A 558 1.77 1.45 31.17
C THR A 558 1.45 2.20 32.45
N PHE A 559 0.48 1.71 33.21
CA PHE A 559 0.12 2.24 34.51
C PHE A 559 -0.02 1.13 35.54
N ASP A 560 0.02 1.52 36.80
CA ASP A 560 -0.12 0.60 37.93
C ASP A 560 -1.56 0.37 38.29
N LEU A 561 -1.92 -0.87 38.52
CA LEU A 561 -3.21 -1.28 39.04
C LEU A 561 -3.10 -1.60 40.53
N PRO A 562 -3.54 -0.71 41.43
CA PRO A 562 -3.38 -0.91 42.88
C PRO A 562 -4.03 -2.20 43.45
N ASN A 563 -4.97 -2.80 42.70
CA ASN A 563 -5.72 -4.00 43.11
C ASN A 563 -5.86 -5.03 41.97
N ALA A 564 -4.84 -5.21 41.16
CA ALA A 564 -4.87 -6.17 40.07
C ALA A 564 -5.10 -7.60 40.58
N LYS A 565 -6.13 -8.27 40.06
CA LYS A 565 -6.34 -9.71 40.33
C LYS A 565 -5.36 -10.54 39.50
N PRO A 566 -4.92 -11.72 40.02
CA PRO A 566 -4.08 -12.64 39.21
C PRO A 566 -4.79 -13.00 37.90
N GLY A 567 -4.02 -12.94 36.80
CA GLY A 567 -4.47 -13.44 35.51
C GLY A 567 -4.66 -14.95 35.50
N PRO A 568 -5.11 -15.53 34.36
CA PRO A 568 -5.27 -17.00 34.25
C PRO A 568 -3.97 -17.78 34.45
N ASP A 569 -2.81 -17.12 34.34
CA ASP A 569 -1.46 -17.65 34.58
C ASP A 569 -0.99 -17.53 36.04
N GLY A 570 -1.88 -17.09 36.95
CA GLY A 570 -1.59 -16.87 38.37
C GLY A 570 -0.67 -15.68 38.68
N LYS A 571 -0.27 -14.90 37.68
CA LYS A 571 0.55 -13.70 37.85
C LYS A 571 -0.34 -12.47 37.97
N VAL A 572 -0.07 -11.65 38.97
CA VAL A 572 -0.67 -10.32 39.05
C VAL A 572 0.05 -9.42 38.03
N PRO A 573 -0.63 -8.89 37.02
CA PRO A 573 0.00 -7.92 36.13
C PRO A 573 0.36 -6.68 36.94
N SER A 574 1.66 -6.44 37.10
CA SER A 574 2.13 -5.23 37.80
C SER A 574 1.83 -3.95 37.03
N THR A 575 1.64 -4.07 35.72
CA THR A 575 1.37 -2.92 34.83
C THR A 575 0.32 -3.29 33.79
N ALA A 576 -0.54 -2.34 33.48
CA ALA A 576 -1.56 -2.44 32.44
C ALA A 576 -1.27 -1.43 31.33
N GLU A 577 -1.55 -1.82 30.07
CA GLU A 577 -1.41 -0.93 28.91
C GLU A 577 -2.63 -0.02 28.78
N VAL A 578 -2.38 1.25 28.56
CA VAL A 578 -3.43 2.24 28.31
C VAL A 578 -3.02 3.16 27.17
N TYR A 579 -3.98 3.50 26.35
CA TYR A 579 -3.87 4.54 25.35
C TYR A 579 -4.30 5.86 25.97
N PHE A 580 -3.61 6.96 25.63
CA PHE A 580 -3.93 8.25 26.24
C PHE A 580 -3.93 9.38 25.21
N HIS A 581 -4.78 10.36 25.50
CA HIS A 581 -4.87 11.62 24.76
C HIS A 581 -4.74 12.81 25.71
N GLU A 582 -3.90 13.74 25.33
CA GLU A 582 -3.92 15.09 25.89
C GLU A 582 -4.93 15.91 25.09
N VAL A 583 -5.91 16.47 25.79
CA VAL A 583 -7.05 17.13 25.14
C VAL A 583 -7.41 18.44 25.83
N ARG A 584 -8.07 19.34 25.10
CA ARG A 584 -8.70 20.53 25.63
C ARG A 584 -9.94 20.15 26.45
N GLU A 585 -10.35 21.05 27.39
CA GLU A 585 -11.43 20.78 28.32
C GLU A 585 -12.75 20.44 27.64
N ASN A 586 -13.05 21.07 26.51
CA ASN A 586 -14.29 20.89 25.75
C ASN A 586 -14.20 19.76 24.68
N PHE A 587 -13.16 18.93 24.70
CA PHE A 587 -12.90 17.92 23.64
C PHE A 587 -14.09 16.96 23.48
N MET A 588 -14.65 16.46 24.59
CA MET A 588 -15.75 15.49 24.54
C MET A 588 -16.98 16.09 23.85
N ASP A 589 -17.34 17.31 24.20
CA ASP A 589 -18.48 18.02 23.63
C ASP A 589 -18.22 18.40 22.15
N ALA A 590 -17.03 18.92 21.87
CA ALA A 590 -16.65 19.29 20.50
C ALA A 590 -16.61 18.09 19.56
N MET A 591 -16.16 16.93 20.04
CA MET A 591 -16.14 15.68 19.28
C MET A 591 -17.48 14.92 19.32
N GLY A 592 -18.40 15.30 20.19
CA GLY A 592 -19.68 14.61 20.37
C GLY A 592 -19.52 13.23 21.00
N ILE A 593 -18.56 13.06 21.92
CA ILE A 593 -18.35 11.83 22.70
C ILE A 593 -19.19 11.93 23.98
N PRO A 594 -20.24 11.11 24.19
CA PRO A 594 -21.12 11.24 25.34
C PRO A 594 -20.42 10.95 26.66
N LEU A 595 -20.57 11.86 27.64
CA LEU A 595 -20.22 11.63 29.04
C LEU A 595 -21.30 10.75 29.68
N LEU A 596 -20.89 9.62 30.23
CA LEU A 596 -21.81 8.63 30.83
C LEU A 596 -21.94 8.80 32.35
N LEU A 597 -20.81 9.03 33.02
CA LEU A 597 -20.77 9.22 34.49
C LEU A 597 -19.73 10.28 34.84
N GLY A 598 -19.92 10.94 35.96
CA GLY A 598 -18.97 11.91 36.49
C GLY A 598 -19.07 13.30 35.83
N ARG A 599 -17.91 13.96 35.61
CA ARG A 599 -17.81 15.29 35.04
C ARG A 599 -16.77 15.35 33.90
N GLY A 600 -16.93 16.33 33.03
CA GLY A 600 -15.89 16.73 32.05
C GLY A 600 -14.72 17.47 32.72
N PHE A 601 -13.70 17.80 31.93
CA PHE A 601 -12.61 18.67 32.39
C PHE A 601 -13.07 20.12 32.50
N THR A 602 -12.38 20.85 33.36
CA THR A 602 -12.60 22.28 33.58
C THR A 602 -11.27 23.06 33.49
N ALA A 603 -11.33 24.37 33.38
CA ALA A 603 -10.14 25.22 33.41
C ALA A 603 -9.35 25.13 34.73
N GLN A 604 -10.00 24.62 35.79
CA GLN A 604 -9.38 24.44 37.12
C GLN A 604 -8.51 23.17 37.21
N ASP A 605 -8.67 22.24 36.24
CA ASP A 605 -7.85 21.03 36.15
C ASP A 605 -6.46 21.38 35.54
N ASP A 606 -5.64 22.15 36.28
CA ASP A 606 -4.33 22.69 35.92
C ASP A 606 -3.18 21.98 36.66
N LEU A 607 -1.94 22.49 36.50
CA LEU A 607 -0.74 21.94 37.14
C LEU A 607 -0.78 21.99 38.69
N LYS A 608 -1.61 22.85 39.28
CA LYS A 608 -1.69 23.07 40.74
C LYS A 608 -2.81 22.19 41.35
N SER A 609 -3.71 21.70 40.54
CA SER A 609 -4.81 20.82 40.96
C SER A 609 -4.39 19.34 41.00
N PRO A 610 -5.10 18.49 41.77
CA PRO A 610 -4.88 17.07 41.70
C PRO A 610 -4.99 16.54 40.24
N LYS A 611 -4.17 15.58 39.87
CA LYS A 611 -4.22 14.99 38.51
C LYS A 611 -5.52 14.24 38.30
N VAL A 612 -6.14 14.49 37.16
CA VAL A 612 -7.43 13.89 36.81
C VAL A 612 -7.38 13.24 35.43
N ALA A 613 -8.23 12.24 35.22
CA ALA A 613 -8.43 11.60 33.91
C ALA A 613 -9.92 11.31 33.68
N ILE A 614 -10.29 11.34 32.41
CA ILE A 614 -11.55 10.75 31.92
C ILE A 614 -11.20 9.45 31.22
N VAL A 615 -11.97 8.40 31.44
CA VAL A 615 -11.71 7.08 30.85
C VAL A 615 -12.88 6.61 29.98
N ASN A 616 -12.61 5.73 29.02
CA ASN A 616 -13.67 5.14 28.20
C ASN A 616 -14.27 3.87 28.84
N GLN A 617 -15.40 3.39 28.29
CA GLN A 617 -16.09 2.19 28.78
C GLN A 617 -15.18 0.95 28.77
N THR A 618 -14.37 0.78 27.72
CA THR A 618 -13.44 -0.35 27.61
C THR A 618 -12.38 -0.32 28.72
N PHE A 619 -11.88 0.84 29.11
CA PHE A 619 -10.97 0.99 30.25
C PHE A 619 -11.64 0.55 31.55
N ALA A 620 -12.85 1.08 31.81
CA ALA A 620 -13.59 0.76 33.02
C ALA A 620 -13.95 -0.73 33.08
N ALA A 621 -14.44 -1.32 32.00
CA ALA A 621 -14.79 -2.74 31.95
C ALA A 621 -13.58 -3.66 32.15
N ARG A 622 -12.40 -3.28 31.62
CA ARG A 622 -11.18 -4.07 31.70
C ARG A 622 -10.52 -4.01 33.07
N TYR A 623 -10.45 -2.82 33.68
CA TYR A 623 -9.63 -2.59 34.88
C TYR A 623 -10.44 -2.40 36.17
N PHE A 624 -11.72 -2.05 36.06
CA PHE A 624 -12.64 -1.87 37.19
C PHE A 624 -13.94 -2.65 37.01
N PRO A 625 -13.90 -3.98 36.74
CA PRO A 625 -15.10 -4.76 36.44
C PRO A 625 -16.06 -4.78 37.63
N GLY A 626 -17.30 -4.29 37.42
CA GLY A 626 -18.35 -4.26 38.42
C GLY A 626 -18.20 -3.19 39.53
N VAL A 627 -17.24 -2.27 39.37
CA VAL A 627 -17.00 -1.17 40.30
C VAL A 627 -17.19 0.16 39.56
N ASN A 628 -17.78 1.14 40.27
CA ASN A 628 -17.84 2.51 39.73
C ASN A 628 -16.41 3.06 39.57
N PRO A 629 -16.00 3.42 38.34
CA PRO A 629 -14.64 3.92 38.10
C PRO A 629 -14.44 5.35 38.67
N ILE A 630 -15.49 6.13 38.88
CA ILE A 630 -15.38 7.52 39.35
C ILE A 630 -14.81 7.57 40.77
N GLY A 631 -13.81 8.43 40.99
CA GLY A 631 -13.07 8.55 42.23
C GLY A 631 -11.98 7.50 42.45
N GLN A 632 -11.89 6.50 41.59
CA GLN A 632 -10.78 5.53 41.63
C GLN A 632 -9.48 6.23 41.21
N ARG A 633 -8.36 5.80 41.80
CA ARG A 633 -7.04 6.39 41.57
C ARG A 633 -6.07 5.35 41.08
N PHE A 634 -5.21 5.74 40.14
CA PHE A 634 -4.12 4.91 39.61
C PHE A 634 -2.89 5.78 39.33
N SER A 635 -1.72 5.19 39.12
CA SER A 635 -0.49 5.93 38.81
C SER A 635 0.16 5.45 37.54
N MET A 636 0.73 6.38 36.78
CA MET A 636 1.57 6.09 35.60
C MET A 636 3.02 5.78 35.98
N ASP A 637 3.40 6.07 37.19
CA ASP A 637 4.76 5.86 37.72
C ASP A 637 4.71 5.14 39.07
N ILE A 638 5.15 3.88 39.06
CA ILE A 638 5.21 3.02 40.26
C ILE A 638 6.13 3.59 41.34
N ALA A 639 7.20 4.27 40.94
CA ALA A 639 8.25 4.70 41.86
C ALA A 639 7.94 6.06 42.51
N ARG A 640 7.13 6.89 41.86
CA ARG A 640 6.62 8.14 42.39
C ARG A 640 5.11 8.16 42.14
N PRO A 641 4.33 7.57 43.08
CA PRO A 641 2.91 7.55 42.88
C PRO A 641 2.36 8.98 42.89
N ASP A 642 2.08 9.45 41.67
CA ASP A 642 1.37 10.70 41.46
C ASP A 642 -0.04 10.31 41.00
N PRO A 643 -0.96 10.14 41.96
CA PRO A 643 -2.23 9.47 41.69
C PRO A 643 -3.10 10.32 40.78
N ILE A 644 -3.57 9.69 39.70
CA ILE A 644 -4.52 10.25 38.77
C ILE A 644 -5.91 9.78 39.18
N GLU A 645 -6.83 10.70 39.46
CA GLU A 645 -8.20 10.39 39.83
C GLU A 645 -9.13 10.33 38.61
N ILE A 646 -9.92 9.31 38.48
CA ILE A 646 -10.94 9.19 37.45
C ILE A 646 -12.11 10.08 37.79
N VAL A 647 -12.33 11.16 37.02
CA VAL A 647 -13.41 12.12 37.24
C VAL A 647 -14.57 11.94 36.27
N GLY A 648 -14.38 11.23 35.17
CA GLY A 648 -15.41 11.02 34.15
C GLY A 648 -15.28 9.69 33.44
N LEU A 649 -16.41 9.15 33.00
CA LEU A 649 -16.53 7.98 32.13
C LEU A 649 -17.26 8.40 30.87
N VAL A 650 -16.64 8.13 29.71
CA VAL A 650 -17.21 8.44 28.39
C VAL A 650 -17.50 7.18 27.59
N LYS A 651 -18.38 7.31 26.59
CA LYS A 651 -18.65 6.26 25.61
C LYS A 651 -17.36 5.92 24.85
N ASP A 652 -17.26 4.66 24.42
CA ASP A 652 -16.15 4.20 23.59
C ASP A 652 -16.10 4.91 22.24
N ALA A 653 -14.90 5.30 21.81
CA ALA A 653 -14.62 5.87 20.50
C ALA A 653 -13.44 5.13 19.84
N LYS A 654 -13.47 5.00 18.51
CA LYS A 654 -12.38 4.42 17.72
C LYS A 654 -11.15 5.32 17.81
N TYR A 655 -10.01 4.73 18.09
CA TYR A 655 -8.78 5.46 18.32
C TYR A 655 -7.89 5.52 17.07
N THR A 656 -7.34 4.39 16.64
CA THR A 656 -6.32 4.31 15.57
C THR A 656 -6.94 4.14 14.18
N SER A 657 -7.90 3.23 14.04
CA SER A 657 -8.60 2.97 12.78
C SER A 657 -9.99 2.37 13.04
N GLN A 658 -10.84 2.35 11.99
CA GLN A 658 -12.16 1.69 12.08
C GLN A 658 -12.04 0.17 12.28
N ARG A 659 -10.94 -0.43 11.81
CA ARG A 659 -10.70 -1.88 11.87
C ARG A 659 -10.36 -2.34 13.29
N ASP A 660 -9.60 -1.54 14.02
CA ASP A 660 -9.04 -1.94 15.31
C ASP A 660 -10.13 -2.07 16.38
N GLU A 661 -9.90 -2.94 17.34
CA GLU A 661 -10.71 -2.95 18.57
C GLU A 661 -10.53 -1.63 19.31
N ILE A 662 -11.54 -1.22 20.06
CA ILE A 662 -11.45 0.00 20.86
C ILE A 662 -10.55 -0.28 22.06
N PRO A 663 -9.42 0.42 22.18
CA PRO A 663 -8.49 0.19 23.29
C PRO A 663 -9.00 0.80 24.60
N ALA A 664 -8.48 0.32 25.70
CA ALA A 664 -8.61 0.99 26.97
C ALA A 664 -7.93 2.37 26.89
N THR A 665 -8.72 3.43 26.95
CA THR A 665 -8.26 4.79 26.68
C THR A 665 -8.53 5.70 27.86
N MET A 666 -7.56 6.56 28.18
CA MET A 666 -7.73 7.67 29.09
C MET A 666 -7.46 9.00 28.40
N TYR A 667 -8.23 9.99 28.74
CA TYR A 667 -8.04 11.38 28.34
C TYR A 667 -7.45 12.15 29.50
N ARG A 668 -6.52 13.06 29.23
CA ARG A 668 -5.85 13.92 30.23
C ARG A 668 -6.02 15.38 29.83
N PRO A 669 -6.26 16.28 30.77
CA PRO A 669 -6.33 17.69 30.45
C PRO A 669 -4.94 18.20 30.07
N TRP A 670 -4.83 18.89 28.93
CA TRP A 670 -3.56 19.42 28.41
C TRP A 670 -2.83 20.34 29.42
N ARG A 671 -3.58 21.02 30.29
CA ARG A 671 -3.03 21.90 31.29
C ARG A 671 -2.23 21.17 32.37
N GLN A 672 -2.46 19.87 32.53
CA GLN A 672 -1.73 19.02 33.50
C GLN A 672 -0.55 18.26 32.86
N THR A 673 -0.32 18.41 31.55
CA THR A 673 0.71 17.65 30.81
C THR A 673 1.62 18.55 29.98
N PRO A 674 2.39 19.48 30.58
CA PRO A 674 3.12 20.53 29.87
C PRO A 674 4.16 19.99 28.86
N GLY A 675 4.80 18.85 29.15
CA GLY A 675 5.79 18.26 28.25
C GLY A 675 5.21 17.49 27.05
N ALA A 676 3.87 17.39 26.95
CA ALA A 676 3.22 16.60 25.91
C ALA A 676 2.47 17.44 24.85
N ILE A 677 2.53 18.77 24.94
CA ILE A 677 1.71 19.69 24.13
C ILE A 677 2.50 20.41 23.02
N ASN A 678 3.65 19.89 22.63
CA ASN A 678 4.50 20.52 21.61
C ASN A 678 3.80 20.57 20.24
N VAL A 679 3.35 19.44 19.76
CA VAL A 679 2.58 19.31 18.52
C VAL A 679 1.15 18.97 18.88
N MET A 680 0.21 19.79 18.48
CA MET A 680 -1.20 19.55 18.72
C MET A 680 -1.99 19.60 17.41
N THR A 681 -2.93 18.70 17.29
CA THR A 681 -3.90 18.72 16.19
C THR A 681 -5.12 19.48 16.64
N PHE A 682 -5.39 20.59 15.98
CA PHE A 682 -6.63 21.35 16.18
C PHE A 682 -7.77 20.68 15.44
N GLU A 683 -8.90 20.57 16.11
CA GLU A 683 -10.18 20.08 15.59
C GLU A 683 -11.19 21.23 15.67
N VAL A 684 -11.50 21.79 14.50
CA VAL A 684 -12.39 22.96 14.37
C VAL A 684 -13.71 22.54 13.74
N ARG A 685 -14.78 22.61 14.53
CA ARG A 685 -16.14 22.32 14.06
C ARG A 685 -16.76 23.57 13.44
N THR A 686 -17.26 23.42 12.22
CA THR A 686 -17.83 24.52 11.42
C THR A 686 -19.34 24.34 11.18
N THR A 687 -20.01 25.40 10.71
CA THR A 687 -21.42 25.35 10.34
C THR A 687 -21.71 24.78 8.95
N GLY A 688 -20.68 24.64 8.11
CA GLY A 688 -20.78 24.14 6.73
C GLY A 688 -19.48 23.43 6.33
N ASP A 689 -19.18 23.38 5.02
CA ASP A 689 -17.98 22.71 4.51
C ASP A 689 -16.71 23.25 5.21
N PRO A 690 -16.00 22.41 5.97
CA PRO A 690 -14.82 22.82 6.73
C PRO A 690 -13.72 23.42 5.83
N LYS A 691 -13.60 22.98 4.59
CA LYS A 691 -12.56 23.48 3.67
C LYS A 691 -12.73 24.94 3.30
N ALA A 692 -13.96 25.44 3.30
CA ALA A 692 -14.22 26.86 3.04
C ALA A 692 -13.61 27.79 4.10
N TYR A 693 -13.35 27.28 5.30
CA TYR A 693 -12.80 28.05 6.43
C TYR A 693 -11.26 28.08 6.50
N VAL A 694 -10.58 27.29 5.67
CA VAL A 694 -9.09 27.16 5.71
C VAL A 694 -8.40 28.51 5.59
N GLY A 695 -8.88 29.38 4.70
CA GLY A 695 -8.30 30.74 4.53
C GLY A 695 -8.42 31.59 5.79
N ALA A 696 -9.61 31.65 6.38
CA ALA A 696 -9.89 32.42 7.60
C ALA A 696 -9.12 31.86 8.81
N ILE A 697 -9.07 30.54 8.96
CA ILE A 697 -8.31 29.83 10.00
C ILE A 697 -6.80 30.15 9.88
N ARG A 698 -6.25 30.06 8.65
CA ARG A 698 -4.84 30.42 8.42
C ARG A 698 -4.55 31.87 8.77
N GLN A 699 -5.46 32.78 8.45
CA GLN A 699 -5.34 34.18 8.82
C GLN A 699 -5.37 34.37 10.35
N ALA A 700 -6.31 33.75 11.03
CA ALA A 700 -6.45 33.82 12.49
C ALA A 700 -5.19 33.32 13.23
N VAL A 701 -4.56 32.24 12.75
CA VAL A 701 -3.31 31.73 13.34
C VAL A 701 -2.14 32.66 13.03
N ARG A 702 -2.03 33.19 11.81
CA ARG A 702 -0.99 34.15 11.41
C ARG A 702 -1.05 35.45 12.18
N GLU A 703 -2.21 35.88 12.63
CA GLU A 703 -2.35 37.06 13.49
C GLU A 703 -1.73 36.87 14.89
N VAL A 704 -1.62 35.62 15.35
CA VAL A 704 -0.96 35.26 16.59
C VAL A 704 0.54 35.08 16.37
N GLU A 705 0.94 34.30 15.35
CA GLU A 705 2.34 34.06 15.02
C GLU A 705 2.48 33.77 13.50
N PRO A 706 3.05 34.72 12.75
CA PRO A 706 3.19 34.60 11.29
C PRO A 706 4.09 33.44 10.85
N ASN A 707 5.01 32.99 11.69
CA ASN A 707 6.01 31.99 11.37
C ASN A 707 5.56 30.55 11.70
N VAL A 708 4.37 30.37 12.26
CA VAL A 708 3.82 29.03 12.53
C VAL A 708 2.96 28.57 11.36
N PRO A 709 3.40 27.56 10.60
CA PRO A 709 2.59 27.02 9.51
C PRO A 709 1.48 26.09 10.03
N LEU A 710 0.36 26.04 9.30
CA LEU A 710 -0.65 25.01 9.47
C LEU A 710 -0.30 23.80 8.60
N ASN A 711 -0.16 22.66 9.23
CA ASN A 711 0.22 21.41 8.57
C ASN A 711 -0.94 20.42 8.52
N ASN A 712 -0.90 19.52 7.55
CA ASN A 712 -1.82 18.39 7.46
C ASN A 712 -3.30 18.80 7.53
N ILE A 713 -3.66 19.85 6.76
CA ILE A 713 -5.03 20.37 6.73
C ILE A 713 -5.94 19.39 5.98
N LYS A 714 -6.92 18.84 6.69
CA LYS A 714 -7.90 17.90 6.13
C LYS A 714 -9.17 17.87 6.99
N THR A 715 -10.22 17.28 6.47
CA THR A 715 -11.42 17.01 7.26
C THR A 715 -11.26 15.71 8.06
N GLN A 716 -12.04 15.54 9.13
CA GLN A 716 -12.07 14.28 9.90
C GLN A 716 -12.52 13.10 9.04
N ILE A 717 -13.44 13.33 8.09
CA ILE A 717 -13.87 12.31 7.13
C ILE A 717 -12.70 11.88 6.23
N GLU A 718 -11.90 12.83 5.72
CA GLU A 718 -10.69 12.51 4.93
C GLU A 718 -9.67 11.72 5.76
N GLN A 719 -9.48 12.10 7.04
CA GLN A 719 -8.62 11.35 7.95
C GLN A 719 -9.09 9.91 8.15
N ALA A 720 -10.40 9.72 8.39
CA ALA A 720 -10.99 8.40 8.50
C ALA A 720 -10.83 7.60 7.19
N ASP A 721 -11.05 8.26 6.05
CA ASP A 721 -10.90 7.69 4.72
C ASP A 721 -9.46 7.26 4.41
N GLU A 722 -8.46 8.01 4.87
CA GLU A 722 -7.05 7.64 4.76
C GLU A 722 -6.74 6.32 5.48
N THR A 723 -7.43 6.03 6.59
CA THR A 723 -7.25 4.74 7.29
C THR A 723 -7.77 3.55 6.49
N LEU A 724 -8.70 3.79 5.55
CA LEU A 724 -9.29 2.79 4.67
C LEU A 724 -8.69 2.80 3.24
N SER A 725 -7.67 3.61 3.00
CA SER A 725 -7.08 3.81 1.66
C SER A 725 -6.64 2.50 1.01
N MET A 726 -6.04 1.59 1.78
CA MET A 726 -5.61 0.27 1.32
C MET A 726 -6.79 -0.63 0.95
N GLU A 727 -7.78 -0.72 1.83
CA GLU A 727 -8.99 -1.52 1.61
C GLU A 727 -9.75 -1.02 0.37
N ARG A 728 -9.85 0.30 0.20
CA ARG A 728 -10.45 0.92 -1.00
C ARG A 728 -9.67 0.58 -2.26
N LEU A 729 -8.35 0.70 -2.22
CA LEU A 729 -7.50 0.37 -3.37
C LEU A 729 -7.69 -1.09 -3.78
N PHE A 730 -7.63 -2.02 -2.82
CA PHE A 730 -7.80 -3.44 -3.10
C PHE A 730 -9.21 -3.78 -3.57
N ALA A 731 -10.26 -3.23 -2.95
CA ALA A 731 -11.63 -3.43 -3.38
C ALA A 731 -11.84 -2.91 -4.82
N LYS A 732 -11.33 -1.72 -5.16
CA LYS A 732 -11.43 -1.14 -6.51
C LYS A 732 -10.66 -1.97 -7.54
N LEU A 733 -9.41 -2.37 -7.25
CA LEU A 733 -8.60 -3.17 -8.17
C LEU A 733 -9.18 -4.55 -8.39
N MET A 734 -9.57 -5.24 -7.33
CA MET A 734 -10.19 -6.56 -7.42
C MET A 734 -11.51 -6.50 -8.18
N SER A 735 -12.32 -5.47 -7.98
CA SER A 735 -13.56 -5.25 -8.72
C SER A 735 -13.30 -5.00 -10.21
N LEU A 736 -12.32 -4.15 -10.54
CA LEU A 736 -11.91 -3.90 -11.92
C LEU A 736 -11.46 -5.21 -12.60
N PHE A 737 -10.58 -5.97 -11.96
CA PHE A 737 -10.09 -7.23 -12.52
C PHE A 737 -11.17 -8.32 -12.57
N GLY A 738 -12.07 -8.36 -11.60
CA GLY A 738 -13.24 -9.25 -11.62
C GLY A 738 -14.18 -8.94 -12.80
N ILE A 739 -14.48 -7.67 -13.04
CA ILE A 739 -15.30 -7.22 -14.17
C ILE A 739 -14.60 -7.52 -15.50
N LEU A 740 -13.29 -7.25 -15.61
CA LEU A 740 -12.51 -7.58 -16.81
C LEU A 740 -12.53 -9.10 -17.10
N ALA A 741 -12.30 -9.93 -16.09
CA ALA A 741 -12.34 -11.37 -16.22
C ALA A 741 -13.74 -11.85 -16.64
N GLN A 742 -14.79 -11.27 -16.08
CA GLN A 742 -16.18 -11.54 -16.46
C GLN A 742 -16.45 -11.20 -17.93
N GLN A 743 -16.03 -10.02 -18.39
CA GLN A 743 -16.20 -9.62 -19.79
C GLN A 743 -15.42 -10.53 -20.73
N LEU A 744 -14.18 -10.87 -20.38
CA LEU A 744 -13.35 -11.79 -21.16
C LEU A 744 -13.99 -13.19 -21.23
N ALA A 745 -14.52 -13.71 -20.12
CA ALA A 745 -15.22 -15.00 -20.12
C ALA A 745 -16.49 -14.98 -21.00
N SER A 746 -17.21 -13.87 -20.98
CA SER A 746 -18.41 -13.67 -21.82
C SER A 746 -18.07 -13.63 -23.31
N ILE A 747 -16.98 -12.97 -23.69
CA ILE A 747 -16.46 -12.94 -25.07
C ILE A 747 -16.05 -14.35 -25.51
N GLY A 748 -15.37 -15.11 -24.64
CA GLY A 748 -14.97 -16.49 -24.91
C GLY A 748 -16.16 -17.41 -25.13
N LEU A 749 -17.15 -17.34 -24.25
CA LEU A 749 -18.39 -18.13 -24.35
C LEU A 749 -19.18 -17.77 -25.62
N TYR A 750 -19.33 -16.46 -25.91
CA TYR A 750 -19.94 -15.98 -27.15
C TYR A 750 -19.21 -16.52 -28.38
N GLY A 751 -17.88 -16.44 -28.43
CA GLY A 751 -17.07 -16.91 -29.55
C GLY A 751 -17.23 -18.38 -29.82
N VAL A 752 -17.20 -19.24 -28.78
CA VAL A 752 -17.37 -20.70 -28.90
C VAL A 752 -18.77 -21.05 -29.34
N LEU A 753 -19.80 -20.37 -28.82
CA LEU A 753 -21.18 -20.63 -29.22
C LEU A 753 -21.46 -20.13 -30.64
N ALA A 754 -21.03 -18.94 -31.01
CA ALA A 754 -21.19 -18.39 -32.35
C ALA A 754 -20.56 -19.34 -33.41
N TYR A 755 -19.36 -19.86 -33.10
CA TYR A 755 -18.72 -20.85 -33.98
C TYR A 755 -19.48 -22.19 -34.05
N SER A 756 -19.94 -22.69 -32.90
CA SER A 756 -20.74 -23.94 -32.84
C SER A 756 -22.01 -23.84 -33.68
N VAL A 757 -22.66 -22.67 -33.58
CA VAL A 757 -23.87 -22.35 -34.37
C VAL A 757 -23.55 -22.27 -35.86
N SER A 758 -22.53 -21.53 -36.27
CA SER A 758 -22.14 -21.36 -37.67
C SER A 758 -21.83 -22.73 -38.35
N ARG A 759 -21.22 -23.64 -37.63
CA ARG A 759 -20.89 -24.99 -38.12
C ARG A 759 -22.10 -25.91 -38.27
N ARG A 760 -23.18 -25.59 -37.53
CA ARG A 760 -24.43 -26.36 -37.53
C ARG A 760 -25.57 -25.63 -38.24
N THR A 761 -25.27 -24.56 -38.99
CA THR A 761 -26.28 -23.76 -39.67
C THR A 761 -27.12 -24.61 -40.64
N HIS A 762 -26.48 -25.50 -41.36
CA HIS A 762 -27.17 -26.46 -42.28
C HIS A 762 -28.05 -27.44 -41.49
N GLU A 763 -27.57 -28.04 -40.41
CA GLU A 763 -28.36 -28.93 -39.53
C GLU A 763 -29.58 -28.19 -38.90
N ILE A 764 -29.36 -26.94 -38.45
CA ILE A 764 -30.41 -26.08 -37.89
C ILE A 764 -31.43 -25.73 -39.01
N GLY A 765 -30.93 -25.42 -40.20
CA GLY A 765 -31.78 -25.12 -41.36
C GLY A 765 -32.68 -26.31 -41.75
N ILE A 766 -32.12 -27.54 -41.82
CA ILE A 766 -32.90 -28.77 -42.10
C ILE A 766 -33.95 -28.99 -41.02
N ARG A 767 -33.62 -28.88 -39.75
CA ARG A 767 -34.58 -29.06 -38.66
C ARG A 767 -35.71 -28.03 -38.70
N MET A 768 -35.37 -26.77 -39.03
CA MET A 768 -36.37 -25.69 -39.17
C MET A 768 -37.27 -25.93 -40.41
N ALA A 769 -36.73 -26.43 -41.52
CA ALA A 769 -37.48 -26.80 -42.70
C ALA A 769 -38.42 -27.99 -42.42
N LEU A 770 -38.05 -28.90 -41.53
CA LEU A 770 -38.86 -30.03 -41.04
C LEU A 770 -39.85 -29.62 -39.93
N GLY A 771 -40.06 -28.32 -39.65
CA GLY A 771 -41.08 -27.79 -38.74
C GLY A 771 -40.62 -27.63 -37.28
N ALA A 772 -39.33 -27.63 -37.00
CA ALA A 772 -38.84 -27.37 -35.66
C ALA A 772 -39.10 -25.91 -35.25
N ASN A 773 -39.73 -25.69 -34.08
CA ASN A 773 -40.04 -24.38 -33.55
C ASN A 773 -38.73 -23.62 -33.16
N ARG A 774 -38.71 -22.31 -33.55
CA ARG A 774 -37.59 -21.41 -33.19
C ARG A 774 -37.24 -21.46 -31.70
N GLY A 775 -38.23 -21.54 -30.80
CA GLY A 775 -38.05 -21.64 -29.36
C GLY A 775 -37.28 -22.90 -28.93
N ARG A 776 -37.55 -24.05 -29.55
CA ARG A 776 -36.80 -25.29 -29.25
C ARG A 776 -35.34 -25.20 -29.71
N MET A 777 -35.08 -24.57 -30.86
CA MET A 777 -33.71 -24.37 -31.36
C MET A 777 -32.93 -23.39 -30.42
N LEU A 778 -33.59 -22.31 -30.01
CA LEU A 778 -33.03 -21.38 -29.03
C LEU A 778 -32.67 -22.08 -27.71
N ALA A 779 -33.64 -22.88 -27.16
CA ALA A 779 -33.43 -23.59 -25.90
C ALA A 779 -32.29 -24.62 -25.99
N MET A 780 -32.14 -25.32 -27.15
CA MET A 780 -31.05 -26.28 -27.36
C MET A 780 -29.67 -25.62 -27.31
N ILE A 781 -29.52 -24.47 -27.97
CA ILE A 781 -28.24 -23.73 -28.00
C ILE A 781 -27.94 -23.11 -26.62
N LEU A 782 -28.95 -22.53 -25.97
CA LEU A 782 -28.82 -21.97 -24.62
C LEU A 782 -28.44 -23.08 -23.62
N ARG A 783 -29.08 -24.22 -23.66
CA ARG A 783 -28.76 -25.36 -22.79
C ARG A 783 -27.30 -25.78 -22.93
N GLN A 784 -26.75 -25.81 -24.15
CA GLN A 784 -25.33 -26.15 -24.36
C GLN A 784 -24.38 -25.12 -23.72
N GLY A 785 -24.62 -23.84 -23.88
CA GLY A 785 -23.81 -22.79 -23.25
C GLY A 785 -23.94 -22.80 -21.73
N MET A 786 -25.18 -22.90 -21.22
CA MET A 786 -25.47 -22.90 -19.80
C MET A 786 -24.91 -24.14 -19.07
N THR A 787 -24.85 -25.28 -19.70
CA THR A 787 -24.22 -26.49 -19.13
C THR A 787 -22.73 -26.23 -18.85
N LEU A 788 -22.00 -25.63 -19.80
CA LEU A 788 -20.59 -25.28 -19.62
C LEU A 788 -20.42 -24.23 -18.53
N THR A 789 -21.31 -23.23 -18.50
CA THR A 789 -21.32 -22.19 -17.47
C THR A 789 -21.54 -22.76 -16.08
N LEU A 790 -22.56 -23.63 -15.91
CA LEU A 790 -22.87 -24.22 -14.60
C LEU A 790 -21.76 -25.15 -14.10
N ILE A 791 -21.11 -25.90 -15.00
CA ILE A 791 -19.93 -26.70 -14.63
C ILE A 791 -18.80 -25.75 -14.16
N GLY A 792 -18.55 -24.67 -14.90
CA GLY A 792 -17.55 -23.68 -14.53
C GLY A 792 -17.86 -22.98 -13.21
N VAL A 793 -19.14 -22.65 -12.97
CA VAL A 793 -19.62 -22.08 -11.69
C VAL A 793 -19.40 -23.08 -10.54
N ALA A 794 -19.77 -24.34 -10.72
CA ALA A 794 -19.57 -25.36 -9.68
C ALA A 794 -18.08 -25.53 -9.33
N LEU A 795 -17.21 -25.64 -10.35
CA LEU A 795 -15.76 -25.73 -10.13
C LEU A 795 -15.18 -24.44 -9.52
N GLY A 796 -15.66 -23.27 -9.94
CA GLY A 796 -15.27 -21.98 -9.38
C GLY A 796 -15.65 -21.82 -7.91
N LEU A 797 -16.86 -22.26 -7.52
CA LEU A 797 -17.31 -22.27 -6.12
C LEU A 797 -16.44 -23.20 -5.26
N VAL A 798 -16.16 -24.41 -5.75
CA VAL A 798 -15.27 -25.36 -5.06
C VAL A 798 -13.85 -24.77 -4.94
N GLY A 799 -13.33 -24.20 -6.03
CA GLY A 799 -12.01 -23.57 -6.03
C GLY A 799 -11.93 -22.40 -5.05
N ALA A 800 -12.94 -21.53 -5.03
CA ALA A 800 -13.00 -20.41 -4.09
C ALA A 800 -13.11 -20.89 -2.63
N TYR A 801 -13.91 -21.90 -2.37
CA TYR A 801 -14.06 -22.51 -1.04
C TYR A 801 -12.75 -23.09 -0.52
N VAL A 802 -11.99 -23.78 -1.38
CA VAL A 802 -10.67 -24.34 -1.04
C VAL A 802 -9.65 -23.21 -0.85
N LEU A 803 -9.60 -22.27 -1.79
CA LEU A 803 -8.61 -21.19 -1.78
C LEU A 803 -8.76 -20.28 -0.56
N THR A 804 -9.97 -19.94 -0.15
CA THR A 804 -10.24 -19.14 1.05
C THR A 804 -9.78 -19.83 2.34
N LYS A 805 -9.66 -21.16 2.37
CA LYS A 805 -9.10 -21.90 3.51
C LYS A 805 -7.59 -21.69 3.64
N TYR A 806 -6.87 -21.64 2.51
CA TYR A 806 -5.40 -21.61 2.49
C TYR A 806 -4.78 -20.21 2.34
N LEU A 807 -5.56 -19.21 1.88
CA LEU A 807 -5.09 -17.83 1.75
C LEU A 807 -5.23 -17.05 3.05
N GLY A 808 -4.33 -17.31 4.03
CA GLY A 808 -4.28 -16.54 5.29
C GLY A 808 -4.16 -15.02 5.07
N THR A 809 -3.49 -14.59 3.99
CA THR A 809 -3.39 -13.18 3.62
C THR A 809 -4.75 -12.56 3.27
N LEU A 810 -5.62 -13.28 2.57
CA LEU A 810 -6.98 -12.81 2.27
C LEU A 810 -7.80 -12.70 3.55
N ASN A 811 -7.70 -13.71 4.42
CA ASN A 811 -8.43 -13.72 5.70
C ASN A 811 -8.05 -12.54 6.59
N SER A 812 -6.77 -12.15 6.64
CA SER A 812 -6.32 -10.99 7.41
C SER A 812 -6.81 -9.65 6.83
N MET A 813 -7.23 -9.62 5.57
CA MET A 813 -7.79 -8.43 4.91
C MET A 813 -9.31 -8.31 5.09
N LEU A 814 -10.02 -9.37 5.49
CA LEU A 814 -11.47 -9.35 5.68
C LEU A 814 -11.83 -8.71 7.03
N PHE A 815 -12.98 -8.02 7.06
CA PHE A 815 -13.55 -7.43 8.26
C PHE A 815 -15.07 -7.58 8.26
N GLY A 816 -15.61 -8.13 9.33
CA GLY A 816 -17.05 -8.37 9.47
C GLY A 816 -17.66 -9.29 8.41
N VAL A 817 -16.82 -10.03 7.67
CA VAL A 817 -17.23 -10.99 6.64
C VAL A 817 -16.47 -12.29 6.84
N GLN A 818 -17.20 -13.40 6.82
CA GLN A 818 -16.54 -14.70 6.83
C GLN A 818 -15.88 -14.98 5.48
N PRO A 819 -14.71 -15.64 5.44
CA PRO A 819 -14.06 -16.02 4.17
C PRO A 819 -14.94 -16.85 3.25
N ARG A 820 -15.96 -17.51 3.80
CA ARG A 820 -16.94 -18.37 3.09
C ARG A 820 -18.35 -17.79 3.20
N ASP A 821 -18.49 -16.51 2.99
CA ASP A 821 -19.77 -15.81 3.09
C ASP A 821 -20.76 -16.31 2.02
N PRO A 822 -21.86 -16.98 2.41
CA PRO A 822 -22.78 -17.58 1.45
C PRO A 822 -23.47 -16.57 0.55
N LEU A 823 -23.71 -15.36 1.04
CA LEU A 823 -24.36 -14.30 0.30
C LEU A 823 -23.44 -13.82 -0.85
N THR A 824 -22.15 -13.57 -0.57
CA THR A 824 -21.19 -13.15 -1.59
C THR A 824 -21.02 -14.24 -2.64
N PHE A 825 -20.91 -15.51 -2.24
CA PHE A 825 -20.80 -16.66 -3.15
C PHE A 825 -22.04 -16.78 -4.02
N GLY A 826 -23.24 -16.67 -3.44
CA GLY A 826 -24.52 -16.78 -4.16
C GLY A 826 -24.74 -15.63 -5.16
N VAL A 827 -24.53 -14.37 -4.71
CA VAL A 827 -24.73 -13.19 -5.55
C VAL A 827 -23.75 -13.17 -6.72
N THR A 828 -22.48 -13.45 -6.50
CA THR A 828 -21.47 -13.46 -7.58
C THR A 828 -21.71 -14.60 -8.57
N ALA A 829 -22.10 -15.79 -8.11
CA ALA A 829 -22.46 -16.91 -8.98
C ALA A 829 -23.71 -16.60 -9.80
N ALA A 830 -24.74 -15.99 -9.20
CA ALA A 830 -25.95 -15.58 -9.90
C ALA A 830 -25.64 -14.49 -10.96
N LEU A 831 -24.87 -13.47 -10.60
CA LEU A 831 -24.45 -12.41 -11.51
C LEU A 831 -23.70 -12.97 -12.73
N LEU A 832 -22.71 -13.83 -12.50
CA LEU A 832 -21.96 -14.48 -13.57
C LEU A 832 -22.86 -15.32 -14.45
N THR A 833 -23.79 -16.08 -13.87
CA THR A 833 -24.74 -16.92 -14.61
C THR A 833 -25.68 -16.09 -15.48
N ILE A 834 -26.17 -14.95 -14.98
CA ILE A 834 -27.02 -14.04 -15.75
C ILE A 834 -26.26 -13.43 -16.93
N VAL A 835 -25.03 -12.94 -16.71
CA VAL A 835 -24.21 -12.37 -17.78
C VAL A 835 -23.84 -13.43 -18.83
N ALA A 836 -23.55 -14.67 -18.43
CA ALA A 836 -23.31 -15.78 -19.33
C ALA A 836 -24.57 -16.14 -20.13
N LEU A 837 -25.76 -16.10 -19.53
CA LEU A 837 -27.02 -16.29 -20.22
C LEU A 837 -27.23 -15.24 -21.32
N VAL A 838 -26.98 -13.97 -21.03
CA VAL A 838 -27.05 -12.88 -22.01
C VAL A 838 -26.04 -13.10 -23.14
N ALA A 839 -24.79 -13.47 -22.81
CA ALA A 839 -23.75 -13.77 -23.79
C ALA A 839 -24.13 -14.95 -24.71
N CYS A 840 -24.84 -15.95 -24.19
CA CYS A 840 -25.34 -17.10 -24.97
C CYS A 840 -26.55 -16.72 -25.81
N PHE A 841 -27.41 -15.83 -25.34
CA PHE A 841 -28.68 -15.49 -26.01
C PHE A 841 -28.48 -14.81 -27.37
N VAL A 842 -27.48 -13.92 -27.49
CA VAL A 842 -27.25 -13.17 -28.74
C VAL A 842 -26.92 -14.09 -29.92
N PRO A 843 -25.93 -15.05 -29.86
CA PRO A 843 -25.64 -15.96 -30.95
C PRO A 843 -26.78 -16.94 -31.18
N ALA A 844 -27.46 -17.40 -30.13
CA ALA A 844 -28.60 -18.28 -30.25
C ALA A 844 -29.77 -17.63 -31.01
N ARG A 845 -30.08 -16.36 -30.70
CA ARG A 845 -31.12 -15.59 -31.43
C ARG A 845 -30.76 -15.35 -32.90
N ARG A 846 -29.47 -15.09 -33.20
CA ARG A 846 -29.02 -14.97 -34.62
C ARG A 846 -29.20 -16.28 -35.38
N ALA A 847 -28.90 -17.40 -34.75
CA ALA A 847 -29.07 -18.72 -35.33
C ALA A 847 -30.54 -19.02 -35.74
N THR A 848 -31.49 -18.61 -34.92
CA THR A 848 -32.94 -18.85 -35.18
C THR A 848 -33.56 -17.90 -36.22
N LYS A 849 -32.80 -16.86 -36.65
CA LYS A 849 -33.24 -15.92 -37.71
C LYS A 849 -32.72 -16.30 -39.11
N VAL A 850 -31.96 -17.36 -39.26
CA VAL A 850 -31.47 -17.83 -40.57
C VAL A 850 -32.63 -18.37 -41.37
N ASP A 851 -32.76 -17.91 -42.64
CA ASP A 851 -33.76 -18.40 -43.57
C ASP A 851 -33.43 -19.85 -43.97
N PRO A 852 -34.37 -20.82 -43.76
CA PRO A 852 -34.15 -22.22 -44.13
C PRO A 852 -33.76 -22.42 -45.58
N MET A 853 -34.33 -21.60 -46.50
CA MET A 853 -34.05 -21.71 -47.95
C MET A 853 -32.62 -21.24 -48.28
N VAL A 854 -32.08 -20.23 -47.57
CA VAL A 854 -30.69 -19.78 -47.75
C VAL A 854 -29.74 -20.83 -47.15
N ALA A 855 -30.09 -21.41 -46.00
CA ALA A 855 -29.27 -22.45 -45.34
C ALA A 855 -29.13 -23.78 -46.17
N LEU A 856 -30.09 -24.08 -47.04
CA LEU A 856 -30.08 -25.24 -47.94
C LEU A 856 -29.35 -24.95 -49.26
N ARG A 857 -29.19 -23.67 -49.65
CA ARG A 857 -28.53 -23.23 -50.91
C ARG A 857 -27.01 -23.08 -50.79
N TYR A 858 -26.44 -23.06 -49.61
CA TYR A 858 -25.01 -23.01 -49.40
C TYR A 858 -24.41 -24.42 -49.41
N GLU A 859 -24.08 -24.94 -50.58
CA GLU A 859 -23.14 -26.02 -50.83
C GLU A 859 -21.68 -25.54 -50.78
#